data_3140b3910e1aa7ee253c906ddfd70821
#
_entry.id   3140b3910e1aa7ee253c906ddfd70821
#
_cell.length_a   1.000
_cell.length_b   1.000
_cell.length_c   1.000
_cell.angle_alpha   90.00
_cell.angle_beta   90.00
_cell.angle_gamma   90.00
#
_symmetry.space_group_name_H-M   'P 1'
#
loop_
_entity.id
_entity.type
_entity.pdbx_description
1 polymer ?
#
loop_
_entity_poly.entity_id
_entity_poly.type
_entity_poly.pdbx_seq_one_letter_code
_entity_poly.pdbx_strand_id
1 'polypeptide(L)'
;MNLLPKFHQLTTFILLILIAGNSLFAMGQSHGRADDTSQQMAELTIDVDGDGTVDALTDGLLLLRYMFGLSGDSLIAGVVSENATYKTEDELIGRISNLGNTLDVDNNGEIDALTDGLIILRYLFGLDGEALIANVVSDDGERQSAADIQAHLEELLPPEPGDIGQPNIILIISDDQGLDSSAQYNLSADLPVTPHLDQLAASGITFDNAWATPACTTTRSTIITGKYGVNSGVLNVGDIIPSNSVTLQKYLKNNTSTANYASAVIGKWHLGGNSPAANHPSTMGVDYYAGSLRGAINDYESWTLTINGQTSQTTTYHTTKVTDLAIDWIDSQAEPWFLWLAYVAPHTPFHLPPQSLHTQNLSGTDTDINANPRNYYLAAIEAMDTEIGRLMASMTEEERDNTIIFYVGDNGTPRQVADRSVYANGSKGNLTQGGLAVPMIASGAGVSRKNVREDALISSTDFFATIASMAGDTTSSIEDSKSFKNLLTNSNAAHRDYLYSDFSSDNVSGWAVRNTNYKLISTATGQELYDLENDPFENSNLLAGSTDYSDIVSELSEIANGIRQTDTGGTEVTDITNKIFTNQSGNCKDYIASYSASATDIFRSVVFTGDVTISEAGSKCRLQSNGVPNHDFNDGSRSFPNNLSEQSQSYEITAAPTFASTNTQLAIGMDNGLMLNGVKIDLLAAACFRVGNEKTGCGDMSNPWRFDPMFPANGFAVDSHNAHVQPSGSYHYHATPNALFSAETAVESPVVGFAADGFPIFGSWFNDNGIVRKAESSYHLKSGTRIAVSGYPTPAGNYDGTYRQDYEYTDGFGDLDECNGMQVNGIYGYFITDTFPFIIGCLKGQIDPSFR
;
A
#
# COMPACT_ATOMS: atom_id res chain seq x y z
N MET A 1 36.63 12.41 11.07
CA MET A 1 37.92 12.52 11.72
C MET A 1 37.85 13.61 12.81
N ASN A 2 37.04 13.43 13.84
CA ASN A 2 36.89 14.31 15.01
C ASN A 2 36.16 13.60 16.17
N LEU A 3 36.49 12.32 16.40
CA LEU A 3 35.93 11.52 17.50
C LEU A 3 36.89 11.34 18.69
N LEU A 4 38.12 11.80 18.57
CA LEU A 4 39.15 11.65 19.62
C LEU A 4 39.03 12.56 20.87
N PRO A 5 38.33 13.73 20.88
CA PRO A 5 38.23 14.53 22.11
C PRO A 5 37.22 14.00 23.12
N LYS A 6 36.18 13.23 22.72
CA LYS A 6 35.16 12.73 23.64
C LYS A 6 35.63 11.53 24.46
N PHE A 7 36.42 10.67 23.88
CA PHE A 7 36.93 9.45 24.55
C PHE A 7 37.90 9.77 25.71
N HIS A 8 38.67 10.86 25.60
CA HIS A 8 39.65 11.25 26.62
C HIS A 8 39.00 11.90 27.85
N GLN A 9 37.82 12.50 27.69
CA GLN A 9 37.07 13.07 28.82
C GLN A 9 36.36 11.98 29.63
N LEU A 10 35.85 10.90 28.97
CA LEU A 10 35.17 9.80 29.64
C LEU A 10 36.12 8.98 30.50
N THR A 11 37.33 8.68 29.99
CA THR A 11 38.38 7.95 30.74
C THR A 11 38.97 8.75 31.93
N THR A 12 39.00 10.08 31.83
CA THR A 12 39.46 10.92 32.94
C THR A 12 38.41 11.05 34.03
N PHE A 13 37.13 10.99 33.71
CA PHE A 13 36.02 11.05 34.65
C PHE A 13 35.87 9.72 35.45
N ILE A 14 36.06 8.58 34.83
CA ILE A 14 36.05 7.26 35.47
C ILE A 14 37.24 7.10 36.46
N LEU A 15 38.39 7.67 36.15
CA LEU A 15 39.56 7.57 37.04
C LEU A 15 39.47 8.43 38.31
N LEU A 16 38.62 9.48 38.33
CA LEU A 16 38.38 10.35 39.49
C LEU A 16 37.42 9.72 40.49
N ILE A 17 36.56 8.76 40.07
CA ILE A 17 35.59 8.06 40.91
C ILE A 17 36.23 6.91 41.72
N LEU A 18 37.39 6.38 41.29
CA LEU A 18 38.06 5.20 41.89
C LEU A 18 38.87 5.48 43.17
N ILE A 19 38.93 6.76 43.68
CA ILE A 19 39.81 7.11 44.80
C ILE A 19 39.13 7.19 46.18
N ALA A 20 37.82 6.90 46.31
CA ALA A 20 37.17 6.98 47.63
C ALA A 20 36.43 5.71 48.01
N GLY A 21 37.03 4.83 48.78
CA GLY A 21 36.40 4.03 49.80
C GLY A 21 36.16 2.54 49.58
N ASN A 22 37.02 1.71 50.16
CA ASN A 22 36.77 0.32 50.46
C ASN A 22 36.02 0.11 51.78
N SER A 23 34.93 -0.60 51.84
CA SER A 23 34.51 -1.44 52.98
C SER A 23 33.39 -2.44 52.69
N LEU A 24 33.61 -3.69 53.01
CA LEU A 24 32.71 -4.86 52.93
C LEU A 24 31.44 -4.73 53.76
N PHE A 25 30.32 -5.26 53.27
CA PHE A 25 29.32 -5.85 54.19
C PHE A 25 28.46 -6.98 53.60
N ALA A 26 28.07 -7.92 54.44
CA ALA A 26 27.49 -9.20 54.17
C ALA A 26 25.96 -9.22 54.25
N MET A 27 25.37 -10.21 53.61
CA MET A 27 23.94 -10.55 53.47
C MET A 27 23.20 -10.87 54.74
N GLY A 28 21.89 -10.56 54.78
CA GLY A 28 20.90 -11.14 55.70
C GLY A 28 19.54 -11.31 55.04
N GLN A 29 19.08 -12.57 54.94
CA GLN A 29 17.76 -12.91 54.37
C GLN A 29 16.64 -12.78 55.41
N SER A 30 15.45 -12.41 55.04
CA SER A 30 14.20 -12.75 55.74
C SER A 30 13.00 -12.93 54.79
N HIS A 31 12.28 -14.04 55.02
CA HIS A 31 11.09 -14.52 54.30
C HIS A 31 9.80 -13.80 54.73
N GLY A 32 8.91 -13.59 53.75
CA GLY A 32 7.50 -13.61 54.06
C GLY A 32 6.50 -12.92 53.15
N ARG A 33 5.74 -13.72 52.47
CA ARG A 33 4.31 -13.67 52.19
C ARG A 33 3.88 -13.25 50.76
N ALA A 34 3.27 -14.25 50.11
CA ALA A 34 2.55 -14.09 48.83
C ALA A 34 1.22 -13.35 49.06
N ASP A 35 1.05 -12.30 48.34
CA ASP A 35 -0.16 -11.73 47.77
C ASP A 35 0.19 -10.28 47.33
N ASP A 36 0.56 -10.11 46.15
CA ASP A 36 0.52 -8.90 45.32
C ASP A 36 1.50 -9.00 44.14
N THR A 37 1.28 -9.95 43.27
CA THR A 37 2.18 -10.13 42.11
C THR A 37 1.84 -9.26 40.92
N SER A 38 0.69 -8.60 40.88
CA SER A 38 0.26 -7.74 39.76
C SER A 38 0.64 -6.26 39.92
N GLN A 39 0.80 -5.77 41.15
CA GLN A 39 1.33 -4.40 41.37
C GLN A 39 2.86 -4.34 41.44
N GLN A 40 3.55 -5.48 41.67
CA GLN A 40 5.01 -5.51 41.77
C GLN A 40 5.75 -5.54 40.42
N MET A 41 5.09 -5.92 39.34
CA MET A 41 5.73 -5.92 38.00
C MET A 41 5.76 -4.52 37.33
N ALA A 42 4.97 -3.59 37.76
CA ALA A 42 4.93 -2.21 37.26
C ALA A 42 6.04 -1.27 37.81
N GLU A 43 6.89 -1.74 38.73
CA GLU A 43 7.90 -0.91 39.42
C GLU A 43 9.37 -1.28 39.12
N LEU A 44 9.66 -2.26 38.27
CA LEU A 44 11.02 -2.71 37.98
C LEU A 44 11.60 -2.04 36.73
N THR A 45 11.84 -0.73 36.78
CA THR A 45 12.44 0.03 35.70
C THR A 45 13.73 0.71 36.13
N ILE A 46 14.60 1.00 35.15
CA ILE A 46 15.85 1.74 35.38
C ILE A 46 15.68 3.27 35.53
N ASP A 47 14.46 3.78 35.59
CA ASP A 47 14.10 5.09 36.18
C ASP A 47 14.24 4.98 37.71
N VAL A 48 15.46 5.09 38.17
CA VAL A 48 15.83 4.78 39.55
C VAL A 48 15.36 5.86 40.54
N ASP A 49 15.43 7.10 40.13
CA ASP A 49 15.00 8.22 41.01
C ASP A 49 13.50 8.55 40.85
N GLY A 50 12.80 7.92 39.87
CA GLY A 50 11.34 7.99 39.73
C GLY A 50 10.87 9.37 39.32
N ASP A 51 11.61 10.07 38.46
CA ASP A 51 11.20 11.37 37.92
C ASP A 51 10.39 11.25 36.62
N GLY A 52 10.25 10.01 36.09
CA GLY A 52 9.52 9.67 34.87
C GLY A 52 10.36 9.78 33.61
N THR A 53 11.67 10.02 33.73
CA THR A 53 12.62 10.04 32.61
C THR A 53 13.80 9.12 32.95
N VAL A 54 14.34 8.41 31.98
CA VAL A 54 15.55 7.61 32.15
C VAL A 54 16.69 8.30 31.43
N ASP A 55 17.64 8.82 32.18
CA ASP A 55 18.79 9.45 31.55
C ASP A 55 20.16 9.00 32.10
N ALA A 56 21.20 9.21 31.26
CA ALA A 56 22.53 8.73 31.56
C ALA A 56 23.21 9.44 32.75
N LEU A 57 22.83 10.69 33.07
CA LEU A 57 23.48 11.52 34.08
C LEU A 57 22.83 11.44 35.47
N THR A 58 21.62 10.92 35.54
CA THR A 58 20.91 10.60 36.80
C THR A 58 20.88 9.09 36.98
N ASP A 59 19.93 8.38 36.40
CA ASP A 59 19.74 6.93 36.58
C ASP A 59 20.95 6.09 36.21
N GLY A 60 21.54 6.33 35.02
CA GLY A 60 22.71 5.61 34.56
C GLY A 60 23.90 5.77 35.51
N LEU A 61 24.13 6.96 36.05
CA LEU A 61 25.20 7.19 37.03
C LEU A 61 24.84 6.63 38.42
N LEU A 62 23.57 6.65 38.84
CA LEU A 62 23.14 6.01 40.09
C LEU A 62 23.39 4.50 40.04
N LEU A 63 22.96 3.83 38.95
CA LEU A 63 23.20 2.40 38.74
C LEU A 63 24.68 2.06 38.71
N LEU A 64 25.47 2.80 37.97
CA LEU A 64 26.92 2.59 37.86
C LEU A 64 27.62 2.77 39.23
N ARG A 65 27.29 3.82 39.96
CA ARG A 65 27.84 4.08 41.31
C ARG A 65 27.46 2.99 42.31
N TYR A 66 26.19 2.53 42.27
CA TYR A 66 25.74 1.42 43.08
C TYR A 66 26.51 0.13 42.80
N MET A 67 26.72 -0.21 41.52
CA MET A 67 27.51 -1.39 41.13
C MET A 67 29.00 -1.28 41.53
N PHE A 68 29.55 -0.06 41.64
CA PHE A 68 30.84 0.21 42.24
C PHE A 68 30.84 0.11 43.80
N GLY A 69 29.69 -0.13 44.43
CA GLY A 69 29.57 -0.21 45.87
C GLY A 69 29.67 1.12 46.61
N LEU A 70 29.36 2.25 45.92
CA LEU A 70 29.33 3.56 46.55
C LEU A 70 28.06 3.72 47.41
N SER A 71 28.17 4.50 48.50
CA SER A 71 27.11 4.76 49.45
C SER A 71 27.18 6.20 49.97
N GLY A 72 26.12 6.64 50.68
CA GLY A 72 26.01 7.98 51.22
C GLY A 72 26.06 9.06 50.15
N ASP A 73 26.64 10.19 50.44
CA ASP A 73 26.80 11.28 49.47
C ASP A 73 27.58 10.87 48.22
N SER A 74 28.41 9.84 48.31
CA SER A 74 29.14 9.34 47.11
C SER A 74 28.24 8.65 46.12
N LEU A 75 27.10 8.10 46.51
CA LEU A 75 26.11 7.51 45.63
C LEU A 75 25.24 8.59 44.99
N ILE A 76 24.68 9.52 45.79
CA ILE A 76 23.56 10.40 45.38
C ILE A 76 23.96 11.81 44.96
N ALA A 77 25.16 12.31 45.38
CA ALA A 77 25.49 13.74 45.17
C ALA A 77 25.57 14.11 43.71
N GLY A 78 24.70 15.04 43.28
CA GLY A 78 24.66 15.63 41.94
C GLY A 78 24.18 14.69 40.81
N VAL A 79 23.52 13.56 41.16
CA VAL A 79 22.98 12.57 40.19
C VAL A 79 21.53 12.21 40.50
N VAL A 80 20.85 12.85 41.39
CA VAL A 80 19.40 12.72 41.64
C VAL A 80 18.71 13.92 41.02
N SER A 81 17.69 13.72 40.24
CA SER A 81 16.92 14.77 39.58
C SER A 81 16.25 15.68 40.59
N GLU A 82 16.11 16.96 40.26
CA GLU A 82 15.33 17.90 41.08
C GLU A 82 13.85 17.49 41.20
N ASN A 83 13.32 16.81 40.14
CA ASN A 83 11.97 16.30 40.07
C ASN A 83 11.82 14.87 40.62
N ALA A 84 12.89 14.26 41.07
CA ALA A 84 12.89 12.89 41.57
C ALA A 84 11.82 12.63 42.65
N THR A 85 11.15 11.50 42.55
CA THR A 85 10.25 10.99 43.59
C THR A 85 11.06 10.40 44.76
N TYR A 86 12.12 9.67 44.44
CA TYR A 86 13.01 9.01 45.40
C TYR A 86 14.33 9.78 45.49
N LYS A 87 14.63 10.34 46.67
CA LYS A 87 15.75 11.27 46.87
C LYS A 87 16.76 10.83 47.92
N THR A 88 16.36 9.89 48.75
CA THR A 88 17.23 9.40 49.81
C THR A 88 17.99 8.16 49.39
N GLU A 89 19.17 7.97 49.97
CA GLU A 89 19.99 6.77 49.71
C GLU A 89 19.23 5.47 49.91
N ASP A 90 18.48 5.35 51.02
CA ASP A 90 17.74 4.12 51.37
C ASP A 90 16.65 3.78 50.36
N GLU A 91 15.95 4.81 49.85
CA GLU A 91 14.93 4.65 48.80
C GLU A 91 15.55 4.19 47.47
N LEU A 92 16.63 4.84 47.06
CA LEU A 92 17.32 4.54 45.80
C LEU A 92 17.97 3.16 45.83
N ILE A 93 18.66 2.79 46.90
CA ILE A 93 19.23 1.44 47.09
C ILE A 93 18.11 0.40 47.05
N GLY A 94 16.96 0.70 47.68
CA GLY A 94 15.81 -0.23 47.71
C GLY A 94 15.31 -0.48 46.27
N ARG A 95 15.17 0.53 45.46
CA ARG A 95 14.75 0.41 44.07
C ARG A 95 15.76 -0.36 43.23
N ILE A 96 17.03 0.02 43.27
CA ILE A 96 18.11 -0.66 42.53
C ILE A 96 18.21 -2.15 42.94
N SER A 97 18.11 -2.42 44.23
CA SER A 97 18.16 -3.82 44.74
C SER A 97 16.98 -4.66 44.27
N ASN A 98 15.80 -4.06 44.03
CA ASN A 98 14.65 -4.76 43.50
C ASN A 98 14.82 -5.15 42.02
N LEU A 99 15.63 -4.45 41.25
CA LEU A 99 15.98 -4.82 39.87
C LEU A 99 16.75 -6.17 39.85
N GLY A 100 17.53 -6.44 40.90
CA GLY A 100 18.17 -7.77 41.08
C GLY A 100 18.94 -8.21 39.82
N ASN A 101 18.72 -9.45 39.41
CA ASN A 101 19.44 -10.04 38.26
C ASN A 101 19.07 -9.44 36.89
N THR A 102 18.08 -8.58 36.78
CA THR A 102 17.82 -7.89 35.51
C THR A 102 18.94 -6.90 35.16
N LEU A 103 19.75 -6.54 36.12
CA LEU A 103 20.94 -5.69 35.91
C LEU A 103 22.16 -6.47 35.38
N ASP A 104 22.11 -7.81 35.31
CA ASP A 104 23.08 -8.68 34.62
C ASP A 104 22.75 -8.63 33.12
N VAL A 105 23.27 -7.61 32.46
CA VAL A 105 22.91 -7.25 31.09
C VAL A 105 23.44 -8.22 30.07
N ASP A 106 24.66 -8.75 30.27
CA ASP A 106 25.25 -9.76 29.39
C ASP A 106 24.93 -11.21 29.78
N ASN A 107 24.19 -11.40 30.89
CA ASN A 107 23.77 -12.71 31.45
C ASN A 107 24.93 -13.65 31.70
N ASN A 108 25.98 -13.14 32.35
CA ASN A 108 27.15 -13.95 32.76
C ASN A 108 27.00 -14.49 34.19
N GLY A 109 25.93 -14.08 34.92
CA GLY A 109 25.64 -14.48 36.29
C GLY A 109 26.23 -13.57 37.36
N GLU A 110 26.93 -12.50 36.99
CA GLU A 110 27.52 -11.50 37.87
C GLU A 110 27.05 -10.10 37.44
N ILE A 111 26.75 -9.23 38.38
CA ILE A 111 26.37 -7.83 38.12
C ILE A 111 27.58 -6.95 38.43
N ASP A 112 28.23 -6.39 37.46
CA ASP A 112 29.39 -5.55 37.68
C ASP A 112 29.38 -4.20 36.92
N ALA A 113 30.13 -3.23 37.45
CA ALA A 113 30.11 -1.87 36.97
C ALA A 113 30.82 -1.70 35.63
N LEU A 114 31.78 -2.56 35.22
CA LEU A 114 32.62 -2.39 34.03
C LEU A 114 32.07 -3.12 32.79
N THR A 115 31.15 -4.05 33.01
CA THR A 115 30.34 -4.70 31.97
C THR A 115 28.94 -4.09 32.02
N ASP A 116 28.03 -4.61 32.85
CA ASP A 116 26.64 -4.23 32.89
C ASP A 116 26.40 -2.73 33.11
N GLY A 117 27.03 -2.15 34.13
CA GLY A 117 26.87 -0.73 34.43
C GLY A 117 27.36 0.17 33.30
N LEU A 118 28.43 -0.21 32.60
CA LEU A 118 28.95 0.55 31.47
C LEU A 118 28.11 0.35 30.21
N ILE A 119 27.55 -0.83 30.00
CA ILE A 119 26.61 -1.09 28.88
C ILE A 119 25.35 -0.26 29.08
N ILE A 120 24.72 -0.29 30.28
CA ILE A 120 23.56 0.56 30.60
C ILE A 120 23.86 2.04 30.34
N LEU A 121 24.98 2.54 30.84
CA LEU A 121 25.36 3.93 30.66
C LEU A 121 25.56 4.30 29.18
N ARG A 122 26.21 3.42 28.39
CA ARG A 122 26.36 3.64 26.96
C ARG A 122 25.05 3.67 26.23
N TYR A 123 24.15 2.76 26.53
CA TYR A 123 22.79 2.72 25.97
C TYR A 123 22.03 4.02 26.25
N LEU A 124 22.04 4.49 27.49
CA LEU A 124 21.41 5.75 27.89
C LEU A 124 22.06 6.99 27.26
N PHE A 125 23.31 6.93 26.82
CA PHE A 125 23.93 7.95 25.97
C PHE A 125 23.60 7.80 24.48
N GLY A 126 22.72 6.85 24.09
CA GLY A 126 22.28 6.63 22.72
C GLY A 126 23.31 5.93 21.85
N LEU A 127 24.22 5.11 22.42
CA LEU A 127 25.11 4.26 21.65
C LEU A 127 24.38 2.97 21.29
N ASP A 128 24.54 2.53 20.05
CA ASP A 128 23.94 1.32 19.51
C ASP A 128 24.97 0.44 18.78
N GLY A 129 24.52 -0.74 18.32
CA GLY A 129 25.36 -1.66 17.57
C GLY A 129 26.71 -1.95 18.23
N GLU A 130 27.80 -2.03 17.45
CA GLU A 130 29.12 -2.33 17.96
C GLU A 130 29.63 -1.28 18.98
N ALA A 131 29.17 -0.04 18.91
CA ALA A 131 29.57 1.01 19.87
C ALA A 131 28.99 0.78 21.26
N LEU A 132 27.87 0.11 21.38
CA LEU A 132 27.24 -0.28 22.65
C LEU A 132 28.08 -1.35 23.38
N ILE A 133 28.53 -2.38 22.68
CA ILE A 133 29.07 -3.61 23.25
C ILE A 133 30.61 -3.71 23.21
N ALA A 134 31.31 -2.89 22.41
CA ALA A 134 32.73 -3.03 22.17
C ALA A 134 33.59 -3.03 23.45
N ASN A 135 34.27 -4.14 23.73
CA ASN A 135 35.18 -4.37 24.86
C ASN A 135 34.53 -4.21 26.26
N VAL A 136 33.21 -4.46 26.37
CA VAL A 136 32.50 -4.37 27.67
C VAL A 136 31.59 -5.56 27.95
N VAL A 137 31.32 -6.43 26.99
CA VAL A 137 30.60 -7.69 27.17
C VAL A 137 31.60 -8.74 27.66
N SER A 138 31.23 -9.52 28.66
CA SER A 138 32.06 -10.62 29.16
C SER A 138 32.15 -11.77 28.14
N ASP A 139 33.35 -12.38 28.04
CA ASP A 139 33.58 -13.53 27.12
C ASP A 139 32.69 -14.75 27.44
N ASP A 140 32.17 -14.86 28.66
CA ASP A 140 31.29 -15.92 29.17
C ASP A 140 29.81 -15.53 29.28
N GLY A 141 29.43 -14.28 28.88
CA GLY A 141 28.05 -13.86 28.84
C GLY A 141 27.22 -14.65 27.82
N GLU A 142 25.97 -14.94 28.14
CA GLU A 142 25.04 -15.58 27.20
C GLU A 142 24.49 -14.59 26.15
N ARG A 143 24.40 -13.27 26.49
CA ARG A 143 24.03 -12.20 25.55
C ARG A 143 25.30 -11.57 25.01
N GLN A 144 25.68 -11.92 23.78
CA GLN A 144 26.90 -11.48 23.13
C GLN A 144 26.66 -10.46 22.01
N SER A 145 25.43 -10.38 21.46
CA SER A 145 25.11 -9.47 20.38
C SER A 145 24.54 -8.14 20.89
N ALA A 146 24.83 -7.06 20.18
CA ALA A 146 24.25 -5.76 20.48
C ALA A 146 22.73 -5.77 20.46
N ALA A 147 22.11 -6.56 19.56
CA ALA A 147 20.66 -6.68 19.45
C ALA A 147 20.04 -7.35 20.68
N ASP A 148 20.62 -8.45 21.19
CA ASP A 148 20.11 -9.14 22.37
C ASP A 148 20.25 -8.28 23.64
N ILE A 149 21.36 -7.54 23.76
CA ILE A 149 21.61 -6.62 24.86
C ILE A 149 20.65 -5.43 24.81
N GLN A 150 20.45 -4.86 23.63
CA GLN A 150 19.53 -3.73 23.45
C GLN A 150 18.08 -4.15 23.77
N ALA A 151 17.63 -5.30 23.28
CA ALA A 151 16.30 -5.83 23.58
C ALA A 151 16.08 -6.01 25.08
N HIS A 152 17.09 -6.52 25.80
CA HIS A 152 17.02 -6.67 27.27
C HIS A 152 16.97 -5.30 28.00
N LEU A 153 17.70 -4.29 27.53
CA LEU A 153 17.68 -2.96 28.12
C LEU A 153 16.35 -2.24 27.86
N GLU A 154 15.74 -2.47 26.70
CA GLU A 154 14.42 -1.94 26.36
C GLU A 154 13.32 -2.47 27.30
N GLU A 155 13.42 -3.71 27.78
CA GLU A 155 12.52 -4.28 28.78
C GLU A 155 12.65 -3.63 30.18
N LEU A 156 13.76 -2.94 30.46
CA LEU A 156 14.02 -2.26 31.74
C LEU A 156 13.65 -0.78 31.73
N LEU A 157 13.29 -0.22 30.56
CA LEU A 157 12.79 1.14 30.51
C LEU A 157 11.41 1.25 31.16
N PRO A 158 11.08 2.38 31.82
CA PRO A 158 9.70 2.62 32.21
C PRO A 158 8.83 2.57 30.94
N PRO A 159 7.60 2.07 31.06
CA PRO A 159 6.67 2.18 29.95
C PRO A 159 6.57 3.66 29.56
N GLU A 160 6.66 3.94 28.27
CA GLU A 160 6.47 5.30 27.75
C GLU A 160 5.19 5.90 28.33
N PRO A 161 5.12 7.20 28.64
CA PRO A 161 3.89 7.81 29.11
C PRO A 161 2.76 7.52 28.12
N GLY A 162 1.82 6.65 28.51
CA GLY A 162 0.76 6.12 27.63
C GLY A 162 1.01 4.69 27.16
N ASP A 163 2.10 4.02 27.54
CA ASP A 163 2.20 2.57 27.35
C ASP A 163 1.32 1.86 28.39
N ILE A 164 0.21 1.38 27.91
CA ILE A 164 -0.83 0.69 28.69
C ILE A 164 -0.73 -0.83 28.52
N GLY A 165 0.45 -1.34 28.09
CA GLY A 165 0.61 -2.73 27.70
C GLY A 165 -0.09 -3.04 26.37
N GLN A 166 -0.87 -4.12 26.34
CA GLN A 166 -1.67 -4.51 25.17
C GLN A 166 -3.15 -4.18 25.41
N PRO A 167 -3.62 -2.98 25.01
CA PRO A 167 -5.01 -2.55 25.22
C PRO A 167 -5.96 -3.29 24.31
N ASN A 168 -7.23 -3.29 24.65
CA ASN A 168 -8.29 -3.58 23.70
C ASN A 168 -8.37 -2.47 22.65
N ILE A 169 -8.67 -2.85 21.40
CA ILE A 169 -8.67 -1.89 20.28
C ILE A 169 -10.01 -1.95 19.55
N ILE A 170 -10.68 -0.80 19.42
CA ILE A 170 -11.87 -0.66 18.56
C ILE A 170 -11.55 0.31 17.42
N LEU A 171 -11.71 -0.16 16.18
CA LEU A 171 -11.73 0.68 14.99
C LEU A 171 -13.16 0.81 14.48
N ILE A 172 -13.78 1.96 14.71
CA ILE A 172 -15.14 2.28 14.23
C ILE A 172 -15.05 2.95 12.88
N ILE A 173 -15.71 2.39 11.88
CA ILE A 173 -15.74 2.94 10.52
C ILE A 173 -17.18 3.33 10.15
N SER A 174 -17.40 4.61 9.85
CA SER A 174 -18.63 5.11 9.23
C SER A 174 -18.54 5.03 7.71
N ASP A 175 -19.64 4.71 7.03
CA ASP A 175 -19.71 4.50 5.59
C ASP A 175 -20.31 5.72 4.90
N ASP A 176 -19.49 6.38 4.06
CA ASP A 176 -19.92 7.58 3.33
C ASP A 176 -20.06 8.86 4.20
N GLN A 177 -19.20 9.06 5.17
CA GLN A 177 -19.22 10.26 6.01
C GLN A 177 -17.97 11.13 5.79
N GLY A 178 -18.12 12.27 5.14
CA GLY A 178 -17.08 13.31 4.99
C GLY A 178 -17.13 14.36 6.09
N LEU A 179 -16.19 15.29 6.06
CA LEU A 179 -16.06 16.37 7.05
C LEU A 179 -17.26 17.31 7.08
N ASP A 180 -17.93 17.56 5.95
CA ASP A 180 -19.10 18.43 5.82
C ASP A 180 -20.36 17.89 6.52
N SER A 181 -20.32 16.64 6.99
CA SER A 181 -21.38 15.99 7.75
C SER A 181 -20.96 15.56 9.15
N SER A 182 -19.80 16.01 9.61
CA SER A 182 -19.25 15.72 10.94
C SER A 182 -19.32 16.94 11.83
N ALA A 183 -20.07 16.85 12.94
CA ALA A 183 -20.25 17.97 13.89
C ALA A 183 -18.93 18.47 14.50
N GLN A 184 -17.96 17.57 14.70
CA GLN A 184 -16.64 17.84 15.28
C GLN A 184 -15.79 18.78 14.40
N TYR A 185 -16.13 18.94 13.12
CA TYR A 185 -15.40 19.82 12.18
C TYR A 185 -16.15 21.11 11.89
N ASN A 186 -17.46 21.18 12.16
CA ASN A 186 -18.30 22.36 12.08
C ASN A 186 -18.20 23.13 10.75
N LEU A 187 -18.18 22.41 9.63
CA LEU A 187 -18.02 23.01 8.30
C LEU A 187 -19.35 23.42 7.65
N SER A 188 -20.45 22.72 7.97
CA SER A 188 -21.79 22.96 7.39
C SER A 188 -22.71 23.67 8.38
N ALA A 189 -23.73 24.32 7.86
CA ALA A 189 -24.76 24.97 8.68
C ALA A 189 -25.75 23.97 9.30
N ASP A 190 -25.93 22.81 8.67
CA ASP A 190 -26.78 21.71 9.14
C ASP A 190 -25.88 20.50 9.46
N LEU A 191 -25.80 20.15 10.72
CA LEU A 191 -24.97 19.09 11.26
C LEU A 191 -25.79 18.12 12.11
N PRO A 192 -25.43 16.82 12.19
CA PRO A 192 -26.10 15.87 13.06
C PRO A 192 -25.78 16.15 14.55
N VAL A 193 -26.68 15.75 15.43
CA VAL A 193 -26.47 15.80 16.89
C VAL A 193 -25.77 14.52 17.31
N THR A 194 -24.48 14.59 17.64
CA THR A 194 -23.61 13.42 17.89
C THR A 194 -22.90 13.52 19.26
N PRO A 195 -23.62 13.45 20.39
CA PRO A 195 -23.04 13.69 21.72
C PRO A 195 -21.97 12.65 22.11
N HIS A 196 -22.03 11.44 21.59
CA HIS A 196 -21.05 10.39 21.93
C HIS A 196 -19.74 10.57 21.14
N LEU A 197 -19.80 10.96 19.86
CA LEU A 197 -18.62 11.37 19.08
C LEU A 197 -18.02 12.66 19.64
N ASP A 198 -18.86 13.61 20.11
CA ASP A 198 -18.38 14.82 20.80
C ASP A 198 -17.64 14.46 22.09
N GLN A 199 -18.13 13.46 22.83
CA GLN A 199 -17.46 12.96 24.03
C GLN A 199 -16.13 12.30 23.71
N LEU A 200 -16.05 11.48 22.65
CA LEU A 200 -14.79 10.89 22.19
C LEU A 200 -13.77 11.98 21.80
N ALA A 201 -14.20 12.99 21.05
CA ALA A 201 -13.35 14.12 20.68
C ALA A 201 -12.87 14.92 21.90
N ALA A 202 -13.75 15.16 22.86
CA ALA A 202 -13.40 15.88 24.10
C ALA A 202 -12.46 15.10 25.03
N SER A 203 -12.51 13.75 24.97
CA SER A 203 -11.62 12.88 25.76
C SER A 203 -10.38 12.41 25.00
N GLY A 204 -10.16 12.90 23.76
CA GLY A 204 -9.09 12.44 22.90
C GLY A 204 -8.60 13.50 21.91
N ILE A 205 -8.22 13.04 20.74
CA ILE A 205 -7.63 13.82 19.64
C ILE A 205 -8.56 13.78 18.43
N THR A 206 -8.84 14.96 17.85
CA THR A 206 -9.48 15.08 16.53
C THR A 206 -8.41 15.43 15.48
N PHE A 207 -8.29 14.64 14.41
CA PHE A 207 -7.28 14.85 13.37
C PHE A 207 -7.84 15.70 12.24
N ASP A 208 -7.12 16.76 11.87
CA ASP A 208 -7.55 17.71 10.84
C ASP A 208 -7.20 17.29 9.41
N ASN A 209 -6.17 16.49 9.25
CA ASN A 209 -5.62 16.10 7.97
C ASN A 209 -5.62 14.57 7.76
N ALA A 210 -6.73 13.90 8.05
CA ALA A 210 -6.89 12.49 7.78
C ALA A 210 -7.45 12.27 6.37
N TRP A 211 -6.74 11.48 5.56
CA TRP A 211 -7.17 11.04 4.23
C TRP A 211 -7.55 9.56 4.20
N ALA A 212 -8.73 9.29 3.68
CA ALA A 212 -9.13 7.99 3.16
C ALA A 212 -8.88 7.92 1.65
N THR A 213 -9.49 6.97 0.97
CA THR A 213 -9.56 6.94 -0.48
C THR A 213 -10.95 7.38 -0.96
N PRO A 214 -11.16 7.66 -2.26
CA PRO A 214 -12.46 8.17 -2.73
C PRO A 214 -13.66 7.23 -2.55
N ALA A 215 -13.43 5.96 -2.19
CA ALA A 215 -14.50 4.96 -2.12
C ALA A 215 -14.26 3.90 -1.04
N CYS A 216 -15.35 3.30 -0.55
CA CYS A 216 -15.34 2.37 0.58
C CYS A 216 -14.47 1.11 0.38
N THR A 217 -14.51 0.44 -0.78
CA THR A 217 -13.69 -0.76 -1.03
C THR A 217 -12.20 -0.45 -0.93
N THR A 218 -11.79 0.64 -1.57
CA THR A 218 -10.39 1.04 -1.63
C THR A 218 -9.85 1.46 -0.25
N THR A 219 -10.60 2.24 0.53
CA THR A 219 -10.21 2.59 1.92
C THR A 219 -10.14 1.37 2.83
N ARG A 220 -11.13 0.49 2.76
CA ARG A 220 -11.10 -0.75 3.58
C ARG A 220 -9.90 -1.62 3.21
N SER A 221 -9.51 -1.64 1.93
CA SER A 221 -8.28 -2.30 1.47
C SER A 221 -7.03 -1.63 2.03
N THR A 222 -6.93 -0.29 2.01
CA THR A 222 -5.75 0.41 2.55
C THR A 222 -5.58 0.17 4.04
N ILE A 223 -6.67 0.18 4.83
CA ILE A 223 -6.62 -0.08 6.27
C ILE A 223 -6.19 -1.54 6.54
N ILE A 224 -6.80 -2.52 5.86
CA ILE A 224 -6.59 -3.93 6.19
C ILE A 224 -5.26 -4.49 5.66
N THR A 225 -4.65 -3.85 4.64
CA THR A 225 -3.37 -4.28 4.05
C THR A 225 -2.19 -3.38 4.42
N GLY A 226 -2.44 -2.17 4.90
CA GLY A 226 -1.40 -1.16 5.08
C GLY A 226 -0.81 -0.64 3.77
N LYS A 227 -1.47 -0.90 2.62
CA LYS A 227 -0.98 -0.57 1.27
C LYS A 227 -1.87 0.43 0.56
N TYR A 228 -1.26 1.33 -0.21
CA TYR A 228 -1.99 2.15 -1.18
C TYR A 228 -2.68 1.29 -2.25
N GLY A 229 -3.65 1.83 -2.95
CA GLY A 229 -4.41 1.11 -3.97
C GLY A 229 -3.53 0.49 -5.05
N VAL A 230 -2.55 1.24 -5.55
CA VAL A 230 -1.59 0.77 -6.55
C VAL A 230 -0.79 -0.44 -6.07
N ASN A 231 -0.45 -0.50 -4.78
CA ASN A 231 0.35 -1.57 -4.18
C ASN A 231 -0.51 -2.76 -3.70
N SER A 232 -1.80 -2.54 -3.40
CA SER A 232 -2.74 -3.60 -3.02
C SER A 232 -3.46 -4.23 -4.22
N GLY A 233 -3.48 -3.54 -5.37
CA GLY A 233 -4.27 -3.92 -6.56
C GLY A 233 -5.77 -3.65 -6.43
N VAL A 234 -6.21 -2.87 -5.41
CA VAL A 234 -7.61 -2.53 -5.15
C VAL A 234 -7.82 -1.03 -5.38
N LEU A 235 -8.22 -0.68 -6.59
CA LEU A 235 -8.33 0.70 -7.07
C LEU A 235 -9.77 1.16 -7.27
N ASN A 236 -10.75 0.25 -7.24
CA ASN A 236 -12.14 0.56 -7.56
C ASN A 236 -13.13 -0.12 -6.60
N VAL A 237 -14.35 0.38 -6.61
CA VAL A 237 -15.49 -0.29 -5.97
C VAL A 237 -15.76 -1.62 -6.67
N GLY A 238 -15.85 -2.69 -5.88
CA GLY A 238 -16.08 -4.04 -6.40
C GLY A 238 -14.83 -4.81 -6.79
N ASP A 239 -13.64 -4.23 -6.65
CA ASP A 239 -12.39 -4.99 -6.70
C ASP A 239 -12.33 -6.01 -5.55
N ILE A 240 -11.53 -7.04 -5.76
CA ILE A 240 -11.35 -8.12 -4.78
C ILE A 240 -9.93 -8.04 -4.23
N ILE A 241 -9.81 -7.97 -2.91
CA ILE A 241 -8.51 -8.07 -2.26
C ILE A 241 -7.84 -9.41 -2.63
N PRO A 242 -6.59 -9.42 -3.11
CA PRO A 242 -5.91 -10.66 -3.47
C PRO A 242 -5.83 -11.64 -2.31
N SER A 243 -6.12 -12.92 -2.54
CA SER A 243 -6.20 -13.95 -1.48
C SER A 243 -4.88 -14.20 -0.75
N ASN A 244 -3.76 -13.87 -1.38
CA ASN A 244 -2.40 -13.94 -0.81
C ASN A 244 -2.01 -12.68 -0.03
N SER A 245 -2.85 -11.63 0.03
CA SER A 245 -2.56 -10.43 0.80
C SER A 245 -2.33 -10.75 2.27
N VAL A 246 -1.32 -10.11 2.85
CA VAL A 246 -1.13 -10.06 4.30
C VAL A 246 -2.09 -8.99 4.82
N THR A 247 -3.15 -9.43 5.48
CA THR A 247 -4.10 -8.54 6.15
C THR A 247 -3.65 -8.26 7.58
N LEU A 248 -4.16 -7.20 8.18
CA LEU A 248 -3.88 -6.85 9.58
C LEU A 248 -4.16 -8.04 10.52
N GLN A 249 -5.27 -8.76 10.33
CA GLN A 249 -5.61 -9.93 11.13
C GLN A 249 -4.60 -11.08 10.94
N LYS A 250 -4.15 -11.34 9.70
CA LYS A 250 -3.08 -12.32 9.44
C LYS A 250 -1.76 -11.88 10.05
N TYR A 251 -1.46 -10.58 9.97
CA TYR A 251 -0.23 -10.00 10.52
C TYR A 251 -0.19 -10.17 12.04
N LEU A 252 -1.23 -9.71 12.75
CA LEU A 252 -1.33 -9.85 14.21
C LEU A 252 -1.20 -11.31 14.65
N LYS A 253 -1.86 -12.22 13.96
CA LYS A 253 -1.83 -13.65 14.29
C LYS A 253 -0.47 -14.33 14.08
N ASN A 254 0.31 -13.86 13.11
CA ASN A 254 1.60 -14.44 12.74
C ASN A 254 2.79 -13.78 13.46
N ASN A 255 2.61 -12.63 14.08
CA ASN A 255 3.63 -11.95 14.85
C ASN A 255 3.58 -12.39 16.31
N THR A 256 4.69 -12.86 16.87
CA THR A 256 4.76 -13.43 18.21
C THR A 256 4.37 -12.46 19.32
N SER A 257 4.62 -11.16 19.15
CA SER A 257 4.27 -10.13 20.14
C SER A 257 2.78 -9.78 20.16
N THR A 258 2.03 -10.12 19.09
CA THR A 258 0.61 -9.74 18.94
C THR A 258 -0.33 -10.94 18.77
N ALA A 259 0.20 -12.16 18.73
CA ALA A 259 -0.57 -13.38 18.41
C ALA A 259 -1.64 -13.77 19.45
N ASN A 260 -1.62 -13.16 20.63
CA ASN A 260 -2.61 -13.33 21.69
C ASN A 260 -3.88 -12.50 21.49
N TYR A 261 -3.91 -11.58 20.51
CA TYR A 261 -5.12 -10.82 20.20
C TYR A 261 -6.21 -11.67 19.57
N ALA A 262 -7.39 -11.68 20.20
CA ALA A 262 -8.61 -12.11 19.52
C ALA A 262 -9.05 -11.04 18.53
N SER A 263 -9.45 -11.41 17.29
CA SER A 263 -9.85 -10.43 16.29
C SER A 263 -11.24 -10.68 15.71
N ALA A 264 -12.00 -9.60 15.52
CA ALA A 264 -13.28 -9.64 14.84
C ALA A 264 -13.43 -8.52 13.79
N VAL A 265 -14.22 -8.83 12.75
CA VAL A 265 -14.79 -7.82 11.84
C VAL A 265 -16.30 -7.92 11.94
N ILE A 266 -16.96 -6.86 12.42
CA ILE A 266 -18.40 -6.80 12.60
C ILE A 266 -18.98 -5.64 11.79
N GLY A 267 -19.98 -5.94 10.95
CA GLY A 267 -20.62 -4.98 10.04
C GLY A 267 -20.27 -5.20 8.57
N LYS A 268 -20.02 -4.08 7.83
CA LYS A 268 -19.73 -4.09 6.40
C LYS A 268 -18.34 -4.64 6.09
N TRP A 269 -18.26 -5.63 5.19
CA TRP A 269 -17.01 -6.18 4.68
C TRP A 269 -16.48 -5.46 3.43
N HIS A 270 -17.16 -5.63 2.31
CA HIS A 270 -16.94 -4.96 1.01
C HIS A 270 -15.52 -5.15 0.40
N LEU A 271 -14.85 -6.27 0.64
CA LEU A 271 -13.52 -6.60 0.11
C LEU A 271 -13.50 -7.86 -0.77
N GLY A 272 -14.66 -8.48 -0.97
CA GLY A 272 -14.83 -9.73 -1.73
C GLY A 272 -15.49 -9.53 -3.10
N GLY A 273 -15.47 -8.32 -3.65
CA GLY A 273 -16.10 -7.99 -4.93
C GLY A 273 -17.64 -7.89 -4.84
N ASN A 274 -18.27 -7.86 -6.01
CA ASN A 274 -19.74 -7.66 -6.13
C ASN A 274 -20.56 -8.89 -5.71
N SER A 275 -19.94 -10.06 -5.64
CA SER A 275 -20.62 -11.33 -5.25
C SER A 275 -19.71 -12.16 -4.33
N PRO A 276 -19.42 -11.66 -3.12
CA PRO A 276 -18.47 -12.27 -2.21
C PRO A 276 -18.94 -13.65 -1.74
N ALA A 277 -18.00 -14.59 -1.64
CA ALA A 277 -18.26 -15.86 -0.97
C ALA A 277 -18.51 -15.62 0.53
N ALA A 278 -19.41 -16.39 1.12
CA ALA A 278 -19.79 -16.21 2.53
C ALA A 278 -18.61 -16.39 3.51
N ASN A 279 -17.60 -17.16 3.13
CA ASN A 279 -16.39 -17.41 3.90
C ASN A 279 -15.22 -16.50 3.52
N HIS A 280 -15.41 -15.50 2.64
CA HIS A 280 -14.32 -14.62 2.20
C HIS A 280 -13.60 -13.94 3.37
N PRO A 281 -14.25 -13.39 4.42
CA PRO A 281 -13.55 -12.83 5.56
C PRO A 281 -12.59 -13.82 6.25
N SER A 282 -12.98 -15.06 6.44
CA SER A 282 -12.12 -16.08 7.07
C SER A 282 -10.92 -16.46 6.19
N THR A 283 -11.04 -16.42 4.85
CA THR A 283 -9.89 -16.62 3.94
C THR A 283 -8.88 -15.47 4.04
N MET A 284 -9.33 -14.31 4.48
CA MET A 284 -8.51 -13.13 4.74
C MET A 284 -7.98 -13.05 6.19
N GLY A 285 -8.14 -14.13 6.99
CA GLY A 285 -7.57 -14.24 8.32
C GLY A 285 -8.45 -13.71 9.44
N VAL A 286 -9.69 -13.32 9.16
CA VAL A 286 -10.65 -12.86 10.19
C VAL A 286 -11.14 -14.06 11.01
N ASP A 287 -10.93 -14.04 12.32
CA ASP A 287 -11.31 -15.13 13.21
C ASP A 287 -12.82 -15.17 13.47
N TYR A 288 -13.44 -14.01 13.66
CA TYR A 288 -14.88 -13.86 13.80
C TYR A 288 -15.42 -12.78 12.86
N TYR A 289 -16.35 -13.16 12.01
CA TYR A 289 -17.07 -12.24 11.13
C TYR A 289 -18.56 -12.27 11.37
N ALA A 290 -19.20 -11.11 11.53
CA ALA A 290 -20.65 -10.98 11.59
C ALA A 290 -21.11 -9.68 10.91
N GLY A 291 -21.90 -9.76 9.81
CA GLY A 291 -22.35 -8.54 9.15
C GLY A 291 -22.85 -8.73 7.72
N SER A 292 -22.75 -7.64 6.94
CA SER A 292 -23.11 -7.58 5.53
C SER A 292 -21.86 -7.68 4.63
N LEU A 293 -21.79 -8.70 3.77
CA LEU A 293 -20.63 -8.96 2.92
C LEU A 293 -20.47 -7.94 1.78
N ARG A 294 -21.59 -7.40 1.28
CA ARG A 294 -21.62 -6.49 0.12
C ARG A 294 -21.38 -5.04 0.52
N GLY A 295 -21.11 -4.20 -0.49
CA GLY A 295 -20.89 -2.77 -0.32
C GLY A 295 -22.13 -1.97 0.12
N ALA A 296 -23.32 -2.46 -0.17
CA ALA A 296 -24.59 -1.84 0.21
C ALA A 296 -25.60 -2.91 0.65
N ILE A 297 -26.55 -2.50 1.45
CA ILE A 297 -27.76 -3.25 1.80
C ILE A 297 -28.96 -2.65 1.05
N ASN A 298 -29.97 -3.47 0.76
CA ASN A 298 -31.17 -2.97 0.07
C ASN A 298 -32.16 -2.29 1.01
N ASP A 299 -32.13 -2.66 2.29
CA ASP A 299 -33.05 -2.20 3.32
C ASP A 299 -32.39 -2.37 4.70
N TYR A 300 -32.43 -1.33 5.52
CA TYR A 300 -31.86 -1.35 6.87
C TYR A 300 -32.66 -2.18 7.88
N GLU A 301 -33.94 -2.43 7.61
CA GLU A 301 -34.82 -3.25 8.45
C GLU A 301 -35.05 -4.67 7.90
N SER A 302 -34.51 -4.99 6.69
CA SER A 302 -34.63 -6.33 6.11
C SER A 302 -33.39 -6.63 5.25
N TRP A 303 -32.41 -7.30 5.82
CA TRP A 303 -31.12 -7.51 5.17
C TRP A 303 -30.51 -8.89 5.46
N THR A 304 -29.50 -9.23 4.69
CA THR A 304 -28.81 -10.51 4.79
C THR A 304 -27.64 -10.41 5.77
N LEU A 305 -27.73 -11.11 6.89
CA LEU A 305 -26.68 -11.27 7.88
C LEU A 305 -25.86 -12.52 7.59
N THR A 306 -24.54 -12.39 7.58
CA THR A 306 -23.60 -13.51 7.51
C THR A 306 -22.81 -13.57 8.80
N ILE A 307 -22.78 -14.73 9.48
CA ILE A 307 -21.93 -14.98 10.65
C ILE A 307 -21.04 -16.19 10.32
N ASN A 308 -19.72 -16.00 10.29
CA ASN A 308 -18.72 -17.06 10.06
C ASN A 308 -19.09 -17.98 8.88
N GLY A 309 -19.45 -17.40 7.76
CA GLY A 309 -19.82 -18.14 6.54
C GLY A 309 -21.28 -18.66 6.48
N GLN A 310 -22.06 -18.49 7.55
CA GLN A 310 -23.50 -18.86 7.56
C GLN A 310 -24.38 -17.63 7.32
N THR A 311 -25.27 -17.70 6.35
CA THR A 311 -26.10 -16.59 5.91
C THR A 311 -27.56 -16.76 6.34
N SER A 312 -28.16 -15.70 6.88
CA SER A 312 -29.57 -15.66 7.28
C SER A 312 -30.19 -14.30 6.99
N GLN A 313 -31.52 -14.22 6.97
CA GLN A 313 -32.23 -12.95 6.91
C GLN A 313 -32.53 -12.43 8.33
N THR A 314 -32.41 -11.13 8.52
CA THR A 314 -32.76 -10.45 9.76
C THR A 314 -33.62 -9.23 9.49
N THR A 315 -34.51 -8.90 10.44
CA THR A 315 -35.38 -7.73 10.41
C THR A 315 -35.08 -6.73 11.52
N THR A 316 -34.01 -6.94 12.23
CA THR A 316 -33.48 -5.93 13.19
C THR A 316 -32.78 -4.82 12.41
N TYR A 317 -33.05 -3.58 12.78
CA TYR A 317 -32.39 -2.41 12.19
C TYR A 317 -30.89 -2.62 12.12
N HIS A 318 -30.28 -2.37 10.95
CA HIS A 318 -28.89 -2.79 10.67
C HIS A 318 -27.90 -2.24 11.68
N THR A 319 -27.94 -0.93 11.95
CA THR A 319 -27.00 -0.26 12.87
C THR A 319 -27.13 -0.84 14.28
N THR A 320 -28.35 -1.04 14.78
CA THR A 320 -28.60 -1.69 16.09
C THR A 320 -28.09 -3.13 16.10
N LYS A 321 -28.37 -3.92 15.04
CA LYS A 321 -27.93 -5.32 15.02
C LYS A 321 -26.42 -5.46 14.98
N VAL A 322 -25.71 -4.58 14.27
CA VAL A 322 -24.25 -4.55 14.23
C VAL A 322 -23.68 -4.24 15.63
N THR A 323 -24.29 -3.29 16.33
CA THR A 323 -23.92 -2.97 17.72
C THR A 323 -24.21 -4.12 18.68
N ASP A 324 -25.39 -4.79 18.58
CA ASP A 324 -25.70 -5.99 19.38
C ASP A 324 -24.62 -7.07 19.21
N LEU A 325 -24.23 -7.35 17.96
CA LEU A 325 -23.20 -8.34 17.65
C LEU A 325 -21.82 -7.94 18.20
N ALA A 326 -21.51 -6.66 18.21
CA ALA A 326 -20.26 -6.14 18.75
C ALA A 326 -20.23 -6.30 20.29
N ILE A 327 -21.32 -5.95 20.97
CA ILE A 327 -21.46 -6.12 22.43
C ILE A 327 -21.38 -7.61 22.80
N ASP A 328 -22.17 -8.47 22.15
CA ASP A 328 -22.18 -9.92 22.40
C ASP A 328 -20.79 -10.52 22.20
N TRP A 329 -20.03 -10.02 21.19
CA TRP A 329 -18.69 -10.52 20.93
C TRP A 329 -17.68 -10.02 21.99
N ILE A 330 -17.69 -8.73 22.35
CA ILE A 330 -16.82 -8.16 23.39
C ILE A 330 -17.04 -8.91 24.71
N ASP A 331 -18.29 -9.07 25.15
CA ASP A 331 -18.65 -9.76 26.40
C ASP A 331 -18.14 -11.23 26.45
N SER A 332 -17.84 -11.82 25.29
CA SER A 332 -17.33 -13.19 25.21
C SER A 332 -15.81 -13.31 25.16
N GLN A 333 -15.08 -12.20 25.08
CA GLN A 333 -13.61 -12.22 24.93
C GLN A 333 -12.90 -12.11 26.28
N ALA A 334 -11.72 -12.71 26.35
CA ALA A 334 -10.68 -12.33 27.29
C ALA A 334 -9.78 -11.26 26.65
N GLU A 335 -9.27 -10.33 27.43
CA GLU A 335 -8.30 -9.34 26.95
C GLU A 335 -6.96 -10.00 26.56
N PRO A 336 -6.25 -9.44 25.55
CA PRO A 336 -6.62 -8.30 24.68
C PRO A 336 -7.37 -8.72 23.43
N TRP A 337 -8.09 -7.81 22.83
CA TRP A 337 -8.82 -8.04 21.59
C TRP A 337 -8.83 -6.82 20.64
N PHE A 338 -9.03 -7.10 19.34
CA PHE A 338 -9.19 -6.11 18.28
C PHE A 338 -10.51 -6.26 17.57
N LEU A 339 -11.36 -5.23 17.65
CA LEU A 339 -12.65 -5.14 16.96
C LEU A 339 -12.59 -4.12 15.82
N TRP A 340 -12.77 -4.59 14.58
CA TRP A 340 -13.10 -3.75 13.43
C TRP A 340 -14.62 -3.66 13.33
N LEU A 341 -15.19 -2.53 13.76
CA LEU A 341 -16.63 -2.26 13.76
C LEU A 341 -16.98 -1.34 12.60
N ALA A 342 -17.59 -1.89 11.56
CA ALA A 342 -17.87 -1.17 10.32
C ALA A 342 -19.37 -1.00 10.11
N TYR A 343 -19.90 0.16 10.44
CA TYR A 343 -21.29 0.49 10.14
C TYR A 343 -21.53 0.64 8.64
N VAL A 344 -22.75 0.35 8.15
CA VAL A 344 -23.23 0.76 6.83
C VAL A 344 -23.78 2.19 6.88
N ALA A 345 -24.23 2.64 8.04
CA ALA A 345 -24.68 4.02 8.22
C ALA A 345 -23.54 5.03 8.04
N PRO A 346 -23.78 6.16 7.37
CA PRO A 346 -25.04 6.64 6.79
C PRO A 346 -25.23 6.34 5.28
N HIS A 347 -24.57 5.32 4.71
CA HIS A 347 -24.69 4.92 3.30
C HIS A 347 -26.15 4.68 2.87
N THR A 348 -26.45 4.87 1.59
CA THR A 348 -27.76 4.56 0.98
C THR A 348 -28.19 3.10 1.20
N PRO A 349 -29.53 2.81 1.21
CA PRO A 349 -30.65 3.71 0.91
C PRO A 349 -30.94 4.68 2.06
N PHE A 350 -31.25 5.94 1.71
CA PHE A 350 -31.72 6.88 2.75
C PHE A 350 -33.08 6.44 3.26
N HIS A 351 -33.25 6.47 4.56
CA HIS A 351 -34.40 5.91 5.27
C HIS A 351 -34.65 6.69 6.57
N LEU A 352 -35.77 6.46 7.21
CA LEU A 352 -36.05 6.97 8.54
C LEU A 352 -35.52 5.96 9.58
N PRO A 353 -34.46 6.27 10.34
CA PRO A 353 -34.03 5.40 11.44
C PRO A 353 -35.09 5.29 12.54
N PRO A 354 -35.05 4.29 13.44
CA PRO A 354 -35.92 4.21 14.60
C PRO A 354 -35.90 5.52 15.41
N GLN A 355 -37.06 6.08 15.73
CA GLN A 355 -37.19 7.42 16.36
C GLN A 355 -36.42 7.56 17.69
N SER A 356 -36.17 6.47 18.38
CA SER A 356 -35.40 6.47 19.63
C SER A 356 -33.90 6.73 19.43
N LEU A 357 -33.41 6.67 18.19
CA LEU A 357 -31.98 6.76 17.86
C LEU A 357 -31.57 8.10 17.26
N HIS A 358 -32.53 9.02 16.98
CA HIS A 358 -32.23 10.33 16.38
C HIS A 358 -33.14 11.43 16.89
N THR A 359 -32.74 12.68 16.71
CA THR A 359 -33.48 13.85 17.17
C THR A 359 -34.33 14.51 16.08
N GLN A 360 -34.16 14.12 14.84
CA GLN A 360 -34.80 14.72 13.66
C GLN A 360 -36.31 14.46 13.62
N ASN A 361 -37.10 15.48 13.21
CA ASN A 361 -38.55 15.34 13.00
C ASN A 361 -38.82 15.12 11.52
N LEU A 362 -38.85 13.85 11.10
CA LEU A 362 -38.96 13.42 9.71
C LEU A 362 -40.23 12.59 9.49
N SER A 363 -40.86 12.69 8.30
CA SER A 363 -42.09 11.98 7.99
C SER A 363 -41.90 10.52 7.62
N GLY A 364 -40.69 10.14 7.13
CA GLY A 364 -40.35 8.79 6.67
C GLY A 364 -41.07 8.36 5.37
N THR A 365 -41.76 9.26 4.69
CA THR A 365 -42.42 8.91 3.40
C THR A 365 -41.38 8.98 2.27
N ASP A 366 -41.49 8.11 1.25
CA ASP A 366 -40.64 8.12 0.07
C ASP A 366 -40.57 9.49 -0.59
N THR A 367 -41.67 10.23 -0.60
CA THR A 367 -41.73 11.59 -1.16
C THR A 367 -40.85 12.53 -0.38
N ASP A 368 -40.84 12.47 0.94
CA ASP A 368 -40.01 13.33 1.80
C ASP A 368 -38.53 12.91 1.76
N ILE A 369 -38.25 11.62 1.81
CA ILE A 369 -36.91 11.07 1.68
C ILE A 369 -36.26 11.56 0.37
N ASN A 370 -36.98 11.45 -0.76
CA ASN A 370 -36.47 11.88 -2.06
C ASN A 370 -36.33 13.41 -2.17
N ALA A 371 -37.16 14.18 -1.50
CA ALA A 371 -37.11 15.64 -1.50
C ALA A 371 -36.01 16.20 -0.57
N ASN A 372 -35.76 15.54 0.54
CA ASN A 372 -34.88 15.98 1.63
C ASN A 372 -33.87 14.90 2.05
N PRO A 373 -33.11 14.27 1.13
CA PRO A 373 -32.28 13.10 1.45
C PRO A 373 -31.20 13.40 2.50
N ARG A 374 -30.65 14.62 2.53
CA ARG A 374 -29.63 15.00 3.52
C ARG A 374 -30.16 14.92 4.96
N ASN A 375 -31.44 15.28 5.23
CA ASN A 375 -31.97 15.19 6.57
C ASN A 375 -32.02 13.74 7.09
N TYR A 376 -32.34 12.79 6.22
CA TYR A 376 -32.36 11.36 6.53
C TYR A 376 -30.95 10.78 6.68
N TYR A 377 -30.02 11.27 5.89
CA TYR A 377 -28.61 10.95 6.02
C TYR A 377 -28.02 11.43 7.37
N LEU A 378 -28.33 12.68 7.79
CA LEU A 378 -27.92 13.18 9.09
C LEU A 378 -28.59 12.41 10.25
N ALA A 379 -29.87 12.03 10.10
CA ALA A 379 -30.56 11.18 11.08
C ALA A 379 -29.90 9.80 11.23
N ALA A 380 -29.38 9.22 10.13
CA ALA A 380 -28.66 7.95 10.18
C ALA A 380 -27.31 8.08 10.90
N ILE A 381 -26.64 9.23 10.81
CA ILE A 381 -25.43 9.55 11.61
C ILE A 381 -25.77 9.66 13.10
N GLU A 382 -26.87 10.36 13.45
CA GLU A 382 -27.34 10.44 14.84
C GLU A 382 -27.68 9.06 15.41
N ALA A 383 -28.32 8.20 14.60
CA ALA A 383 -28.64 6.83 15.00
C ALA A 383 -27.38 5.99 15.23
N MET A 384 -26.36 6.16 14.41
CA MET A 384 -25.06 5.51 14.60
C MET A 384 -24.36 6.03 15.87
N ASP A 385 -24.37 7.33 16.12
CA ASP A 385 -23.79 7.94 17.34
C ASP A 385 -24.45 7.39 18.61
N THR A 386 -25.81 7.27 18.61
CA THR A 386 -26.56 6.69 19.73
C THR A 386 -26.15 5.23 19.98
N GLU A 387 -25.94 4.45 18.93
CA GLU A 387 -25.51 3.05 19.05
C GLU A 387 -24.05 2.93 19.47
N ILE A 388 -23.18 3.84 19.06
CA ILE A 388 -21.80 3.95 19.60
C ILE A 388 -21.85 4.23 21.09
N GLY A 389 -22.71 5.16 21.54
CA GLY A 389 -22.90 5.44 22.96
C GLY A 389 -23.39 4.20 23.73
N ARG A 390 -24.29 3.38 23.14
CA ARG A 390 -24.76 2.13 23.73
C ARG A 390 -23.64 1.10 23.84
N LEU A 391 -22.80 0.95 22.83
CA LEU A 391 -21.62 0.10 22.85
C LEU A 391 -20.65 0.52 23.98
N MET A 392 -20.32 1.81 24.07
CA MET A 392 -19.45 2.30 25.13
C MET A 392 -20.02 2.11 26.54
N ALA A 393 -21.34 2.24 26.69
CA ALA A 393 -22.04 2.03 27.95
C ALA A 393 -22.15 0.55 28.37
N SER A 394 -22.02 -0.40 27.44
CA SER A 394 -22.03 -1.84 27.75
C SER A 394 -20.73 -2.32 28.39
N MET A 395 -19.60 -1.70 28.08
CA MET A 395 -18.31 -2.03 28.67
C MET A 395 -18.23 -1.62 30.15
N THR A 396 -17.58 -2.40 30.98
CA THR A 396 -17.22 -2.03 32.35
C THR A 396 -16.26 -0.83 32.37
N GLU A 397 -16.07 -0.18 33.51
CA GLU A 397 -15.13 0.91 33.66
C GLU A 397 -13.69 0.45 33.36
N GLU A 398 -13.29 -0.71 33.86
CA GLU A 398 -11.99 -1.33 33.61
C GLU A 398 -11.76 -1.64 32.11
N GLU A 399 -12.74 -2.23 31.43
CA GLU A 399 -12.66 -2.48 29.99
C GLU A 399 -12.54 -1.18 29.18
N ARG A 400 -13.30 -0.13 29.53
CA ARG A 400 -13.20 1.17 28.87
C ARG A 400 -11.84 1.82 29.07
N ASP A 401 -11.32 1.78 30.29
CA ASP A 401 -10.03 2.37 30.63
C ASP A 401 -8.88 1.64 29.92
N ASN A 402 -9.05 0.32 29.64
CA ASN A 402 -8.12 -0.49 28.87
C ASN A 402 -8.46 -0.57 27.37
N THR A 403 -9.32 0.28 26.83
CA THR A 403 -9.72 0.25 25.42
C THR A 403 -9.36 1.55 24.70
N ILE A 404 -8.60 1.44 23.59
CA ILE A 404 -8.44 2.54 22.65
C ILE A 404 -9.51 2.47 21.56
N ILE A 405 -10.10 3.60 21.24
CA ILE A 405 -11.15 3.76 20.24
C ILE A 405 -10.67 4.70 19.15
N PHE A 406 -10.62 4.20 17.92
CA PHE A 406 -10.45 4.97 16.69
C PHE A 406 -11.80 5.09 15.98
N TYR A 407 -12.17 6.29 15.58
CA TYR A 407 -13.32 6.56 14.72
C TYR A 407 -12.82 7.16 13.41
N VAL A 408 -13.29 6.66 12.25
CA VAL A 408 -12.89 7.17 10.94
C VAL A 408 -14.01 7.01 9.91
N GLY A 409 -14.16 8.00 9.02
CA GLY A 409 -14.98 7.86 7.79
C GLY A 409 -14.23 7.08 6.72
N ASP A 410 -14.92 6.26 5.92
CA ASP A 410 -14.26 5.48 4.86
C ASP A 410 -14.15 6.21 3.51
N ASN A 411 -14.89 7.28 3.29
CA ASN A 411 -14.74 8.24 2.19
C ASN A 411 -15.61 9.49 2.42
N GLY A 412 -15.45 10.47 1.55
CA GLY A 412 -16.25 11.70 1.63
C GLY A 412 -17.75 11.48 1.43
N THR A 413 -18.53 12.52 1.75
CA THR A 413 -20.00 12.52 1.66
C THR A 413 -20.49 12.29 0.23
N PRO A 414 -21.50 11.44 -0.01
CA PRO A 414 -22.08 11.21 -1.33
C PRO A 414 -22.63 12.49 -1.96
N ARG A 415 -22.43 12.65 -3.27
CA ARG A 415 -22.83 13.84 -4.04
C ARG A 415 -24.27 14.28 -3.80
N GLN A 416 -25.17 13.33 -3.55
CA GLN A 416 -26.61 13.60 -3.38
C GLN A 416 -26.91 14.36 -2.10
N VAL A 417 -26.07 14.20 -1.06
CA VAL A 417 -26.28 14.75 0.28
C VAL A 417 -25.10 15.61 0.76
N ALA A 418 -24.07 15.80 -0.06
CA ALA A 418 -22.93 16.65 0.25
C ALA A 418 -23.34 18.13 0.31
N ASP A 419 -22.76 18.88 1.26
CA ASP A 419 -22.93 20.32 1.31
C ASP A 419 -22.06 21.00 0.26
N ARG A 420 -22.73 21.48 -0.80
CA ARG A 420 -22.07 22.14 -1.93
C ARG A 420 -21.57 23.54 -1.61
N SER A 421 -21.94 24.11 -0.48
CA SER A 421 -21.37 25.37 -0.03
C SER A 421 -19.97 25.18 0.60
N VAL A 422 -19.65 23.95 1.04
CA VAL A 422 -18.32 23.56 1.56
C VAL A 422 -17.49 22.98 0.42
N TYR A 423 -17.94 21.88 -0.18
CA TYR A 423 -17.22 21.20 -1.26
C TYR A 423 -17.95 21.36 -2.61
N ALA A 424 -17.68 22.50 -3.28
CA ALA A 424 -18.32 22.80 -4.57
C ALA A 424 -17.92 21.81 -5.67
N ASN A 425 -16.65 21.38 -5.69
CA ASN A 425 -15.99 20.68 -6.78
C ASN A 425 -15.85 19.17 -6.58
N GLY A 426 -16.20 18.61 -5.41
CA GLY A 426 -16.00 17.19 -5.19
C GLY A 426 -16.75 16.61 -4.01
N SER A 427 -16.87 15.30 -4.02
CA SER A 427 -17.55 14.47 -2.99
C SER A 427 -17.04 13.04 -3.16
N LYS A 428 -17.62 12.06 -2.48
CA LYS A 428 -17.34 10.62 -2.70
C LYS A 428 -17.10 10.30 -4.19
N GLY A 429 -16.08 9.51 -4.48
CA GLY A 429 -15.72 9.10 -5.83
C GLY A 429 -14.81 10.09 -6.57
N ASN A 430 -14.30 11.12 -5.90
CA ASN A 430 -13.36 12.11 -6.47
C ASN A 430 -12.07 12.19 -5.64
N LEU A 431 -10.98 12.55 -6.32
CA LEU A 431 -9.66 12.77 -5.69
C LEU A 431 -9.52 14.15 -5.02
N THR A 432 -10.60 14.93 -4.95
CA THR A 432 -10.65 16.22 -4.25
C THR A 432 -10.77 16.03 -2.72
N GLN A 433 -10.55 17.11 -1.94
CA GLN A 433 -10.71 17.07 -0.48
C GLN A 433 -12.08 16.54 -0.05
N GLY A 434 -13.16 16.93 -0.75
CA GLY A 434 -14.50 16.43 -0.46
C GLY A 434 -14.69 14.93 -0.67
N GLY A 435 -13.77 14.25 -1.36
CA GLY A 435 -13.77 12.79 -1.53
C GLY A 435 -12.79 12.06 -0.63
N LEU A 436 -11.70 12.72 -0.23
CA LEU A 436 -10.58 12.11 0.50
C LEU A 436 -10.54 12.44 1.98
N ALA A 437 -10.84 13.69 2.36
CA ALA A 437 -10.76 14.14 3.75
C ALA A 437 -11.95 13.59 4.55
N VAL A 438 -11.64 12.88 5.63
CA VAL A 438 -12.62 12.17 6.45
C VAL A 438 -12.48 12.51 7.93
N PRO A 439 -13.55 12.43 8.72
CA PRO A 439 -13.45 12.60 10.16
C PRO A 439 -12.61 11.46 10.76
N MET A 440 -11.75 11.84 11.72
CA MET A 440 -10.94 10.90 12.47
C MET A 440 -10.79 11.37 13.92
N ILE A 441 -11.03 10.46 14.86
CA ILE A 441 -10.90 10.68 16.30
C ILE A 441 -10.15 9.49 16.90
N ALA A 442 -9.23 9.74 17.84
CA ALA A 442 -8.61 8.73 18.69
C ALA A 442 -8.84 9.07 20.16
N SER A 443 -9.34 8.12 20.95
CA SER A 443 -9.66 8.33 22.37
C SER A 443 -9.51 7.05 23.17
N GLY A 444 -9.32 7.14 24.47
CA GLY A 444 -9.24 6.01 25.41
C GLY A 444 -7.81 5.68 25.80
N ALA A 445 -7.56 4.40 25.99
CA ALA A 445 -6.29 3.88 26.48
C ALA A 445 -5.11 4.30 25.60
N GLY A 446 -3.99 4.72 26.19
CA GLY A 446 -2.81 5.23 25.47
C GLY A 446 -2.93 6.61 24.87
N VAL A 447 -4.08 7.30 25.01
CA VAL A 447 -4.28 8.67 24.53
C VAL A 447 -4.16 9.64 25.71
N SER A 448 -2.99 10.21 25.92
CA SER A 448 -2.78 11.19 27.01
C SER A 448 -3.21 12.62 26.63
N ARG A 449 -3.25 12.95 25.35
CA ARG A 449 -3.65 14.23 24.80
C ARG A 449 -5.19 14.31 24.68
N LYS A 450 -5.81 15.22 25.40
CA LYS A 450 -7.28 15.29 25.49
C LYS A 450 -7.80 16.63 25.02
N ASN A 451 -8.94 16.63 24.31
CA ASN A 451 -9.62 17.81 23.77
C ASN A 451 -8.68 18.66 22.90
N VAL A 452 -7.93 18.02 22.02
CA VAL A 452 -6.96 18.67 21.13
C VAL A 452 -7.24 18.33 19.67
N ARG A 453 -6.77 19.22 18.79
CA ARG A 453 -6.73 18.98 17.37
C ARG A 453 -5.30 18.69 16.95
N GLU A 454 -5.14 17.78 16.01
CA GLU A 454 -3.87 17.34 15.47
C GLU A 454 -3.83 17.61 13.97
N ASP A 455 -2.82 18.35 13.52
CA ASP A 455 -2.64 18.76 12.12
C ASP A 455 -1.68 17.86 11.33
N ALA A 456 -1.12 16.83 11.95
CA ALA A 456 -0.31 15.83 11.26
C ALA A 456 -1.07 15.17 10.11
N LEU A 457 -0.35 14.85 9.06
CA LEU A 457 -0.87 14.18 7.88
C LEU A 457 -1.08 12.69 8.17
N ILE A 458 -2.32 12.19 8.17
CA ILE A 458 -2.67 10.81 8.46
C ILE A 458 -3.29 10.15 7.23
N SER A 459 -2.76 9.00 6.82
CA SER A 459 -3.35 8.16 5.77
C SER A 459 -4.18 7.02 6.36
N SER A 460 -5.23 6.61 5.69
CA SER A 460 -5.97 5.39 6.07
C SER A 460 -5.10 4.12 6.10
N THR A 461 -3.98 4.09 5.36
CA THR A 461 -2.98 3.01 5.46
C THR A 461 -2.37 2.91 6.87
N ASP A 462 -2.25 4.04 7.59
CA ASP A 462 -1.54 4.15 8.86
C ASP A 462 -2.21 3.41 10.02
N PHE A 463 -3.47 3.06 9.88
CA PHE A 463 -4.15 2.22 10.86
C PHE A 463 -3.50 0.83 10.99
N PHE A 464 -2.94 0.27 9.92
CA PHE A 464 -2.30 -1.04 9.97
C PHE A 464 -1.11 -1.05 10.96
N ALA A 465 -0.10 -0.20 10.74
CA ALA A 465 1.06 -0.13 11.62
C ALA A 465 0.71 0.40 13.01
N THR A 466 -0.28 1.31 13.12
CA THR A 466 -0.69 1.85 14.42
C THR A 466 -1.37 0.79 15.28
N ILE A 467 -2.32 0.03 14.72
CA ILE A 467 -2.99 -1.06 15.45
C ILE A 467 -1.99 -2.16 15.80
N ALA A 468 -1.08 -2.53 14.88
CA ALA A 468 -0.02 -3.48 15.20
C ALA A 468 0.88 -2.97 16.35
N SER A 469 1.25 -1.69 16.30
CA SER A 469 2.07 -1.04 17.34
C SER A 469 1.34 -0.91 18.69
N MET A 470 0.02 -0.65 18.69
CA MET A 470 -0.79 -0.68 19.92
C MET A 470 -0.93 -2.09 20.47
N ALA A 471 -0.93 -3.10 19.61
CA ALA A 471 -0.97 -4.52 20.00
C ALA A 471 0.39 -5.07 20.49
N GLY A 472 1.46 -4.26 20.48
CA GLY A 472 2.77 -4.63 21.00
C GLY A 472 3.83 -4.93 19.94
N ASP A 473 3.58 -4.62 18.66
CA ASP A 473 4.62 -4.68 17.64
C ASP A 473 5.52 -3.43 17.74
N THR A 474 6.82 -3.62 17.66
CA THR A 474 7.80 -2.54 17.70
C THR A 474 8.10 -1.94 16.33
N THR A 475 7.57 -2.53 15.25
CA THR A 475 7.79 -2.05 13.88
C THR A 475 6.98 -0.78 13.60
N SER A 476 7.64 0.36 13.42
CA SER A 476 7.00 1.66 13.21
C SER A 476 6.44 1.87 11.80
N SER A 477 6.92 1.12 10.80
CA SER A 477 6.45 1.18 9.41
C SER A 477 6.30 -0.21 8.84
N ILE A 478 5.12 -0.53 8.28
CA ILE A 478 4.79 -1.83 7.69
C ILE A 478 4.12 -1.57 6.35
N GLU A 479 4.71 -2.04 5.25
CA GLU A 479 4.26 -1.73 3.88
C GLU A 479 4.22 -0.20 3.65
N ASP A 480 3.11 0.37 3.16
CA ASP A 480 2.94 1.83 3.02
C ASP A 480 2.44 2.51 4.31
N SER A 481 2.25 1.74 5.37
CA SER A 481 1.71 2.19 6.65
C SER A 481 2.82 2.70 7.58
N LYS A 482 2.54 3.79 8.28
CA LYS A 482 3.41 4.36 9.31
C LYS A 482 2.60 4.55 10.59
N SER A 483 3.10 4.05 11.72
CA SER A 483 2.40 4.16 13.01
C SER A 483 2.33 5.62 13.48
N PHE A 484 1.12 6.06 13.84
CA PHE A 484 0.91 7.35 14.50
C PHE A 484 0.73 7.22 16.04
N LYS A 485 1.10 6.06 16.62
CA LYS A 485 1.02 5.83 18.07
C LYS A 485 1.65 6.97 18.88
N ASN A 486 2.81 7.46 18.47
CA ASN A 486 3.53 8.51 19.17
C ASN A 486 2.77 9.85 19.19
N LEU A 487 1.92 10.15 18.21
CA LEU A 487 1.07 11.34 18.20
C LEU A 487 -0.01 11.29 19.28
N LEU A 488 -0.36 10.13 19.78
CA LEU A 488 -1.39 9.97 20.81
C LEU A 488 -0.93 10.56 22.16
N THR A 489 0.37 10.66 22.36
CA THR A 489 0.98 11.14 23.62
C THR A 489 1.81 12.41 23.45
N ASN A 490 2.43 12.61 22.28
CA ASN A 490 3.40 13.67 22.01
C ASN A 490 2.99 14.52 20.80
N SER A 491 2.68 15.81 21.00
CA SER A 491 2.32 16.75 19.92
C SER A 491 3.48 17.10 18.98
N ASN A 492 4.71 16.82 19.37
CA ASN A 492 5.90 17.11 18.56
C ASN A 492 6.42 15.87 17.82
N ALA A 493 5.72 14.74 17.91
CA ALA A 493 6.12 13.53 17.22
C ALA A 493 6.06 13.75 15.70
N ALA A 494 7.13 13.40 15.00
CA ALA A 494 7.16 13.46 13.55
C ALA A 494 6.33 12.30 12.97
N HIS A 495 5.57 12.58 11.90
CA HIS A 495 4.81 11.55 11.21
C HIS A 495 5.08 11.59 9.69
N ARG A 496 4.11 11.94 8.86
CA ARG A 496 4.26 11.98 7.40
C ARG A 496 4.52 13.40 6.90
N ASP A 497 5.34 13.50 5.86
CA ASP A 497 5.55 14.76 5.13
C ASP A 497 4.56 14.91 3.98
N TYR A 498 3.90 13.80 3.57
CA TYR A 498 2.94 13.77 2.48
C TYR A 498 1.82 12.76 2.70
N LEU A 499 0.69 12.97 2.01
CA LEU A 499 -0.37 11.98 1.82
C LEU A 499 -0.52 11.64 0.34
N TYR A 500 -0.87 10.40 0.08
CA TYR A 500 -1.16 9.89 -1.26
C TYR A 500 -2.47 9.11 -1.26
N SER A 501 -3.21 9.21 -2.36
CA SER A 501 -4.40 8.39 -2.62
C SER A 501 -4.57 8.20 -4.12
N ASP A 502 -5.00 7.03 -4.53
CA ASP A 502 -5.28 6.68 -5.91
C ASP A 502 -6.68 6.08 -6.06
N PHE A 503 -7.21 6.18 -7.27
CA PHE A 503 -8.54 5.67 -7.58
C PHE A 503 -8.69 5.42 -9.08
N SER A 504 -9.41 4.39 -9.47
CA SER A 504 -9.70 4.08 -10.86
C SER A 504 -11.14 3.62 -11.02
N SER A 505 -11.96 4.45 -11.66
CA SER A 505 -13.35 4.16 -12.02
C SER A 505 -13.64 4.65 -13.43
N ASP A 506 -14.82 4.34 -13.97
CA ASP A 506 -15.27 4.81 -15.29
C ASP A 506 -15.30 6.35 -15.41
N ASN A 507 -15.41 7.07 -14.29
CA ASN A 507 -15.56 8.53 -14.27
C ASN A 507 -14.30 9.27 -13.82
N VAL A 508 -13.50 8.67 -12.93
CA VAL A 508 -12.30 9.27 -12.35
C VAL A 508 -11.23 8.20 -12.27
N SER A 509 -10.12 8.42 -12.93
CA SER A 509 -8.94 7.55 -12.82
C SER A 509 -7.71 8.42 -12.68
N GLY A 510 -6.90 8.18 -11.64
CA GLY A 510 -5.72 8.96 -11.34
C GLY A 510 -5.30 8.85 -9.88
N TRP A 511 -4.52 9.82 -9.45
CA TRP A 511 -3.99 9.91 -8.10
C TRP A 511 -3.98 11.35 -7.59
N ALA A 512 -3.92 11.49 -6.28
CA ALA A 512 -3.69 12.75 -5.59
C ALA A 512 -2.55 12.59 -4.59
N VAL A 513 -1.71 13.62 -4.48
CA VAL A 513 -0.66 13.72 -3.47
C VAL A 513 -0.67 15.12 -2.86
N ARG A 514 -0.44 15.23 -1.57
CA ARG A 514 -0.27 16.51 -0.90
C ARG A 514 0.90 16.49 0.07
N ASN A 515 1.53 17.65 0.25
CA ASN A 515 2.29 17.99 1.45
C ASN A 515 1.40 18.83 2.38
N THR A 516 1.98 19.54 3.32
CA THR A 516 1.22 20.40 4.26
C THR A 516 0.44 21.49 3.55
N ASN A 517 1.01 22.12 2.52
CA ASN A 517 0.50 23.34 1.90
C ASN A 517 -0.18 23.10 0.55
N TYR A 518 0.37 22.21 -0.28
CA TYR A 518 -0.08 22.01 -1.65
C TYR A 518 -0.60 20.61 -1.92
N LYS A 519 -1.57 20.53 -2.82
CA LYS A 519 -2.10 19.27 -3.32
C LYS A 519 -2.11 19.24 -4.84
N LEU A 520 -1.55 18.19 -5.40
CA LEU A 520 -1.57 17.88 -6.83
C LEU A 520 -2.52 16.72 -7.08
N ILE A 521 -3.45 16.89 -8.00
CA ILE A 521 -4.31 15.83 -8.55
C ILE A 521 -3.86 15.57 -9.97
N SER A 522 -3.64 14.31 -10.35
CA SER A 522 -3.29 13.90 -11.70
C SER A 522 -4.28 12.86 -12.21
N THR A 523 -4.94 13.17 -13.32
CA THR A 523 -5.95 12.31 -13.95
C THR A 523 -5.72 12.25 -15.46
N ALA A 524 -6.47 11.39 -16.15
CA ALA A 524 -6.44 11.32 -17.62
C ALA A 524 -6.83 12.64 -18.32
N THR A 525 -7.48 13.57 -17.61
CA THR A 525 -7.88 14.88 -18.14
C THR A 525 -6.85 15.98 -17.92
N GLY A 526 -5.79 15.72 -17.16
CA GLY A 526 -4.71 16.64 -16.83
C GLY A 526 -4.42 16.73 -15.34
N GLN A 527 -3.59 17.70 -14.99
CA GLN A 527 -3.19 17.99 -13.61
C GLN A 527 -3.88 19.23 -13.07
N GLU A 528 -4.16 19.22 -11.77
CA GLU A 528 -4.71 20.34 -11.01
C GLU A 528 -3.89 20.50 -9.73
N LEU A 529 -3.53 21.74 -9.39
CA LEU A 529 -2.76 22.08 -8.20
C LEU A 529 -3.58 23.04 -7.31
N TYR A 530 -3.59 22.78 -6.02
CA TYR A 530 -4.32 23.58 -5.04
C TYR A 530 -3.43 23.98 -3.87
N ASP A 531 -3.65 25.18 -3.36
CA ASP A 531 -3.03 25.72 -2.14
C ASP A 531 -3.97 25.45 -0.95
N LEU A 532 -3.74 24.37 -0.22
CA LEU A 532 -4.65 23.96 0.86
C LEU A 532 -4.58 24.85 2.11
N GLU A 533 -3.54 25.68 2.27
CA GLU A 533 -3.46 26.65 3.36
C GLU A 533 -4.45 27.80 3.15
N ASN A 534 -4.56 28.29 1.89
CA ASN A 534 -5.39 29.44 1.55
C ASN A 534 -6.72 29.05 0.88
N ASP A 535 -6.81 27.85 0.31
CA ASP A 535 -8.00 27.29 -0.35
C ASP A 535 -8.21 25.82 0.05
N PRO A 536 -8.56 25.51 1.30
CA PRO A 536 -8.71 24.15 1.80
C PRO A 536 -9.86 23.38 1.14
N PHE A 537 -10.73 24.06 0.38
CA PHE A 537 -11.89 23.48 -0.32
C PHE A 537 -11.69 23.35 -1.84
N GLU A 538 -10.49 23.65 -2.35
CA GLU A 538 -10.09 23.44 -3.76
C GLU A 538 -10.98 24.18 -4.77
N ASN A 539 -11.27 25.46 -4.50
CA ASN A 539 -12.09 26.29 -5.38
C ASN A 539 -11.30 26.85 -6.56
N SER A 540 -9.96 26.90 -6.47
CA SER A 540 -9.11 27.61 -7.43
C SER A 540 -7.92 26.77 -7.86
N ASN A 541 -7.98 26.15 -9.05
CA ASN A 541 -6.84 25.43 -9.63
C ASN A 541 -5.74 26.43 -10.02
N LEU A 542 -4.58 26.36 -9.38
CA LEU A 542 -3.43 27.24 -9.57
C LEU A 542 -2.83 27.10 -10.99
N LEU A 543 -2.90 25.92 -11.60
CA LEU A 543 -2.38 25.66 -12.95
C LEU A 543 -3.23 26.32 -14.06
N ALA A 544 -4.43 26.79 -13.76
CA ALA A 544 -5.23 27.59 -14.70
C ALA A 544 -4.75 29.03 -14.81
N GLY A 545 -3.84 29.48 -13.94
CA GLY A 545 -3.26 30.83 -13.92
C GLY A 545 -2.00 30.96 -14.76
N SER A 546 -1.33 32.11 -14.61
CA SER A 546 -0.07 32.42 -15.32
C SER A 546 1.18 32.32 -14.42
N THR A 547 1.01 31.99 -13.15
CA THR A 547 2.12 31.80 -12.20
C THR A 547 2.78 30.45 -12.46
N ASP A 548 4.10 30.43 -12.40
CA ASP A 548 4.88 29.20 -12.58
C ASP A 548 4.92 28.42 -11.25
N TYR A 549 4.43 27.18 -11.27
CA TYR A 549 4.43 26.23 -10.16
C TYR A 549 5.16 24.94 -10.52
N SER A 550 6.00 24.94 -11.56
CA SER A 550 6.68 23.73 -12.07
C SER A 550 7.49 22.99 -11.01
N ASP A 551 8.14 23.72 -10.11
CA ASP A 551 8.95 23.10 -9.05
C ASP A 551 8.08 22.32 -8.06
N ILE A 552 6.92 22.86 -7.64
CA ILE A 552 5.98 22.19 -6.73
C ILE A 552 5.33 20.99 -7.41
N VAL A 553 4.94 21.16 -8.69
CA VAL A 553 4.38 20.04 -9.48
C VAL A 553 5.41 18.92 -9.64
N SER A 554 6.69 19.27 -9.88
CA SER A 554 7.78 18.28 -9.98
C SER A 554 7.98 17.54 -8.66
N GLU A 555 8.12 18.26 -7.55
CA GLU A 555 8.29 17.68 -6.19
C GLU A 555 7.15 16.69 -5.86
N LEU A 556 5.89 17.12 -5.98
CA LEU A 556 4.75 16.28 -5.66
C LEU A 556 4.60 15.10 -6.63
N SER A 557 4.94 15.29 -7.90
CA SER A 557 4.95 14.19 -8.88
C SER A 557 6.03 13.15 -8.58
N GLU A 558 7.22 13.58 -8.14
CA GLU A 558 8.30 12.67 -7.72
C GLU A 558 7.88 11.82 -6.52
N ILE A 559 7.20 12.41 -5.52
CA ILE A 559 6.64 11.67 -4.37
C ILE A 559 5.64 10.61 -4.85
N ALA A 560 4.66 11.02 -5.70
CA ALA A 560 3.64 10.09 -6.21
C ALA A 560 4.28 8.96 -7.04
N ASN A 561 5.25 9.29 -7.88
CA ASN A 561 5.96 8.30 -8.69
C ASN A 561 6.78 7.34 -7.81
N GLY A 562 7.44 7.84 -6.75
CA GLY A 562 8.14 7.00 -5.77
C GLY A 562 7.21 5.97 -5.12
N ILE A 563 6.01 6.36 -4.70
CA ILE A 563 5.01 5.45 -4.11
C ILE A 563 4.56 4.39 -5.11
N ARG A 564 4.28 4.78 -6.35
CA ARG A 564 3.81 3.90 -7.42
C ARG A 564 4.89 2.92 -7.89
N GLN A 565 6.14 3.13 -7.48
CA GLN A 565 7.30 2.28 -7.77
C GLN A 565 7.69 1.34 -6.61
N THR A 566 7.13 1.49 -5.40
CA THR A 566 7.63 0.83 -4.17
C THR A 566 7.25 -0.64 -3.99
N ASP A 567 6.37 -1.24 -4.81
CA ASP A 567 6.06 -2.69 -4.65
C ASP A 567 7.12 -3.63 -5.26
N THR A 568 8.37 -3.18 -5.31
CA THR A 568 9.49 -3.94 -5.90
C THR A 568 10.65 -4.13 -4.92
N GLY A 569 10.40 -4.64 -3.75
CA GLY A 569 11.42 -5.24 -2.87
C GLY A 569 12.83 -4.61 -2.94
N GLY A 570 12.98 -3.31 -2.71
CA GLY A 570 14.29 -2.70 -2.44
C GLY A 570 15.29 -2.64 -3.61
N THR A 571 14.84 -2.69 -4.87
CA THR A 571 15.74 -2.51 -6.03
C THR A 571 15.68 -1.06 -6.53
N GLU A 572 16.86 -0.51 -6.82
CA GLU A 572 17.02 0.79 -7.49
C GLU A 572 16.18 0.83 -8.78
N VAL A 573 15.31 1.84 -8.93
CA VAL A 573 14.50 1.99 -10.16
C VAL A 573 15.38 2.52 -11.28
N THR A 574 15.47 1.76 -12.37
CA THR A 574 16.29 2.11 -13.53
C THR A 574 15.47 2.95 -14.50
N ASP A 575 15.89 4.20 -14.73
CA ASP A 575 15.32 5.02 -15.81
C ASP A 575 15.73 4.44 -17.17
N ILE A 576 14.70 4.06 -17.96
CA ILE A 576 14.85 3.52 -19.31
C ILE A 576 14.34 4.49 -20.40
N THR A 577 14.09 5.76 -20.07
CA THR A 577 13.65 6.78 -21.05
C THR A 577 14.57 6.81 -22.26
N ASN A 578 14.05 6.54 -23.45
CA ASN A 578 14.78 6.48 -24.71
C ASN A 578 16.00 5.54 -24.72
N LYS A 579 16.09 4.61 -23.75
CA LYS A 579 17.19 3.65 -23.70
C LYS A 579 16.97 2.46 -24.60
N ILE A 580 18.04 2.10 -25.29
CA ILE A 580 18.17 0.85 -26.06
C ILE A 580 18.62 -0.24 -25.08
N PHE A 581 17.95 -1.39 -25.15
CA PHE A 581 18.34 -2.57 -24.37
C PHE A 581 19.64 -3.18 -24.92
N THR A 582 20.41 -3.85 -24.07
CA THR A 582 21.72 -4.43 -24.44
C THR A 582 21.90 -5.86 -23.90
N ASN A 583 21.08 -6.30 -22.95
CA ASN A 583 21.18 -7.64 -22.38
C ASN A 583 20.66 -8.70 -23.37
N GLN A 584 21.42 -9.78 -23.54
CA GLN A 584 21.13 -10.87 -24.48
C GLN A 584 20.60 -12.15 -23.80
N SER A 585 20.42 -12.14 -22.47
CA SER A 585 19.94 -13.34 -21.76
C SER A 585 18.52 -13.73 -22.17
N GLY A 586 18.34 -14.98 -22.52
CA GLY A 586 17.02 -15.54 -22.79
C GLY A 586 16.22 -15.88 -21.51
N ASN A 587 16.75 -15.64 -20.32
CA ASN A 587 16.09 -15.94 -19.06
C ASN A 587 15.47 -14.67 -18.46
N CYS A 588 14.18 -14.65 -18.26
CA CYS A 588 13.47 -13.50 -17.70
C CYS A 588 13.96 -13.10 -16.29
N LYS A 589 14.57 -14.03 -15.53
CA LYS A 589 15.13 -13.72 -14.20
C LYS A 589 16.33 -12.77 -14.24
N ASP A 590 17.00 -12.65 -15.37
CA ASP A 590 18.15 -11.75 -15.55
C ASP A 590 17.72 -10.29 -15.83
N TYR A 591 16.41 -10.03 -15.81
CA TYR A 591 15.77 -8.72 -15.98
C TYR A 591 14.97 -8.29 -14.74
N ILE A 592 15.07 -9.03 -13.63
CA ILE A 592 14.37 -8.69 -12.39
C ILE A 592 14.86 -7.32 -11.91
N ALA A 593 13.99 -6.32 -12.01
CA ALA A 593 14.21 -4.94 -11.60
C ALA A 593 12.89 -4.15 -11.76
N SER A 594 12.93 -2.91 -11.26
CA SER A 594 11.93 -1.90 -11.56
C SER A 594 12.49 -0.89 -12.53
N TYR A 595 11.67 -0.50 -13.48
CA TYR A 595 12.03 0.41 -14.55
C TYR A 595 11.01 1.53 -14.65
N SER A 596 11.45 2.75 -14.88
CA SER A 596 10.58 3.88 -15.20
C SER A 596 10.99 4.54 -16.50
N ALA A 597 10.07 5.26 -17.11
CA ALA A 597 10.34 6.04 -18.32
C ALA A 597 9.43 7.26 -18.39
N SER A 598 9.90 8.32 -19.08
CA SER A 598 9.07 9.44 -19.49
C SER A 598 8.80 9.36 -20.99
N ALA A 599 7.55 9.49 -21.41
CA ALA A 599 7.13 9.43 -22.81
C ALA A 599 6.11 10.52 -23.14
N THR A 600 6.26 11.17 -24.30
CA THR A 600 5.38 12.25 -24.74
C THR A 600 4.47 11.81 -25.88
N ASP A 601 3.18 12.02 -25.75
CA ASP A 601 2.27 12.01 -26.90
C ASP A 601 2.54 13.29 -27.74
N ILE A 602 3.26 13.11 -28.85
CA ILE A 602 3.76 14.23 -29.64
C ILE A 602 2.62 15.06 -30.24
N PHE A 603 1.57 14.44 -30.78
CA PHE A 603 0.44 15.15 -31.35
C PHE A 603 -0.38 15.94 -30.32
N ARG A 604 -0.43 15.49 -29.07
CA ARG A 604 -1.25 16.09 -28.01
C ARG A 604 -0.44 16.88 -26.99
N SER A 605 0.89 16.79 -27.03
CA SER A 605 1.81 17.42 -26.08
C SER A 605 1.50 17.03 -24.61
N VAL A 606 1.21 15.75 -24.37
CA VAL A 606 0.94 15.21 -23.03
C VAL A 606 2.05 14.24 -22.66
N VAL A 607 2.63 14.43 -21.48
CA VAL A 607 3.68 13.56 -20.92
C VAL A 607 3.06 12.47 -20.05
N PHE A 608 3.57 11.26 -20.17
CA PHE A 608 3.19 10.09 -19.39
C PHE A 608 4.43 9.50 -18.72
N THR A 609 4.24 8.88 -17.56
CA THR A 609 5.28 8.07 -16.91
C THR A 609 5.03 6.60 -17.17
N GLY A 610 6.01 5.91 -17.73
CA GLY A 610 6.00 4.46 -17.93
C GLY A 610 6.57 3.74 -16.71
N ASP A 611 5.89 2.68 -16.26
CA ASP A 611 6.30 1.85 -15.15
C ASP A 611 6.29 0.39 -15.55
N VAL A 612 7.41 -0.31 -15.30
CA VAL A 612 7.55 -1.75 -15.51
C VAL A 612 8.24 -2.38 -14.32
N THR A 613 7.66 -3.43 -13.79
CA THR A 613 8.28 -4.24 -12.75
C THR A 613 8.40 -5.68 -13.20
N ILE A 614 9.60 -6.22 -13.15
CA ILE A 614 9.87 -7.65 -13.36
C ILE A 614 10.31 -8.24 -12.03
N SER A 615 9.55 -9.20 -11.52
CA SER A 615 9.79 -9.85 -10.22
C SER A 615 9.80 -11.37 -10.32
N GLU A 616 10.38 -12.04 -9.33
CA GLU A 616 10.38 -13.51 -9.29
C GLU A 616 9.01 -14.03 -8.80
N ALA A 617 8.47 -15.03 -9.49
CA ALA A 617 7.22 -15.72 -9.17
C ALA A 617 7.43 -17.25 -9.18
N GLY A 618 8.29 -17.74 -8.28
CA GLY A 618 8.68 -19.15 -8.22
C GLY A 618 9.50 -19.60 -9.44
N SER A 619 8.95 -20.50 -10.28
CA SER A 619 9.58 -20.93 -11.54
C SER A 619 9.31 -19.98 -12.71
N LYS A 620 8.59 -18.88 -12.47
CA LYS A 620 8.21 -17.87 -13.46
C LYS A 620 8.76 -16.50 -13.07
N CYS A 621 8.69 -15.57 -14.02
CA CYS A 621 8.79 -14.14 -13.76
C CYS A 621 7.41 -13.51 -13.88
N ARG A 622 7.09 -12.55 -13.01
CA ARG A 622 5.90 -11.71 -13.15
C ARG A 622 6.32 -10.36 -13.71
N LEU A 623 5.68 -9.95 -14.80
CA LEU A 623 5.88 -8.66 -15.44
C LEU A 623 4.62 -7.83 -15.25
N GLN A 624 4.76 -6.70 -14.55
CA GLN A 624 3.69 -5.74 -14.31
C GLN A 624 4.03 -4.44 -15.04
N SER A 625 3.02 -3.80 -15.66
CA SER A 625 3.24 -2.58 -16.43
C SER A 625 1.98 -1.72 -16.49
N ASN A 626 2.17 -0.39 -16.58
CA ASN A 626 1.09 0.54 -16.90
C ASN A 626 0.89 0.75 -18.41
N GLY A 627 1.66 0.04 -19.27
CA GLY A 627 1.48 0.05 -20.74
C GLY A 627 1.92 1.34 -21.42
N VAL A 628 2.62 2.23 -20.73
CA VAL A 628 3.23 3.45 -21.29
C VAL A 628 4.61 3.10 -21.85
N PRO A 629 4.95 3.48 -23.09
CA PRO A 629 6.25 3.17 -23.68
C PRO A 629 7.40 3.96 -23.03
N ASN A 630 8.64 3.53 -23.30
CA ASN A 630 9.85 4.23 -22.84
C ASN A 630 10.38 5.29 -23.83
N HIS A 631 9.57 5.70 -24.79
CA HIS A 631 9.91 6.63 -25.85
C HIS A 631 8.69 7.48 -26.20
N ASP A 632 8.93 8.64 -26.83
CA ASP A 632 7.86 9.46 -27.38
C ASP A 632 7.05 8.69 -28.42
N PHE A 633 5.77 8.97 -28.53
CA PHE A 633 4.85 8.21 -29.37
C PHE A 633 3.83 9.11 -30.06
N ASN A 634 2.96 8.52 -30.91
CA ASN A 634 1.96 9.26 -31.68
C ASN A 634 2.60 10.36 -32.56
N ASP A 635 3.74 10.07 -33.13
CA ASP A 635 4.57 10.96 -33.98
C ASP A 635 4.47 10.62 -35.48
N GLY A 636 3.54 9.75 -35.84
CA GLY A 636 3.33 9.30 -37.22
C GLY A 636 2.77 10.36 -38.15
N SER A 637 2.32 9.98 -39.35
CA SER A 637 1.78 10.88 -40.35
C SER A 637 0.44 11.52 -39.96
N ARG A 638 -0.23 11.02 -38.96
CA ARG A 638 -1.50 11.51 -38.40
C ARG A 638 -1.65 11.04 -36.94
N SER A 639 -2.37 11.87 -36.16
CA SER A 639 -2.70 11.53 -34.78
C SER A 639 -3.48 10.23 -34.65
N PHE A 640 -3.25 9.48 -33.59
CA PHE A 640 -4.06 8.31 -33.23
C PHE A 640 -5.54 8.68 -33.03
N PRO A 641 -6.47 7.80 -33.39
CA PRO A 641 -7.88 8.04 -33.14
C PRO A 641 -8.26 7.96 -31.66
N ASN A 642 -7.48 7.27 -30.84
CA ASN A 642 -7.69 7.06 -29.41
C ASN A 642 -6.56 7.69 -28.61
N ASN A 643 -6.86 8.05 -27.35
CA ASN A 643 -5.87 8.55 -26.37
C ASN A 643 -5.24 7.38 -25.62
N LEU A 644 -3.95 7.51 -25.29
CA LEU A 644 -3.32 6.63 -24.31
C LEU A 644 -3.99 6.83 -22.95
N SER A 645 -4.21 5.73 -22.24
CA SER A 645 -4.47 5.73 -20.81
C SER A 645 -3.62 4.66 -20.15
N GLU A 646 -3.16 4.94 -18.94
CA GLU A 646 -2.42 3.95 -18.16
C GLU A 646 -3.26 2.70 -17.94
N GLN A 647 -2.61 1.55 -18.02
CA GLN A 647 -3.20 0.22 -17.88
C GLN A 647 -2.71 -0.40 -16.56
N SER A 648 -3.37 -1.44 -16.12
CA SER A 648 -2.87 -2.31 -15.04
C SER A 648 -2.67 -3.70 -15.63
N GLN A 649 -1.50 -3.92 -16.20
CA GLN A 649 -1.15 -5.19 -16.88
C GLN A 649 -0.30 -6.06 -15.95
N SER A 650 -0.59 -7.36 -15.90
CA SER A 650 0.21 -8.32 -15.14
C SER A 650 0.26 -9.65 -15.87
N TYR A 651 1.46 -10.04 -16.27
CA TYR A 651 1.72 -11.28 -17.02
C TYR A 651 2.70 -12.17 -16.25
N GLU A 652 2.53 -13.48 -16.38
CA GLU A 652 3.49 -14.45 -15.87
C GLU A 652 4.19 -15.18 -17.03
N ILE A 653 5.51 -15.28 -16.94
CA ILE A 653 6.36 -15.88 -17.98
C ILE A 653 7.20 -16.98 -17.33
N THR A 654 7.19 -18.18 -17.90
CA THR A 654 8.07 -19.26 -17.43
C THR A 654 9.55 -18.91 -17.66
N ALA A 655 10.39 -19.08 -16.64
CA ALA A 655 11.83 -18.87 -16.76
C ALA A 655 12.57 -20.00 -17.53
N ALA A 656 11.87 -21.11 -17.78
CA ALA A 656 12.40 -22.26 -18.53
C ALA A 656 11.35 -22.73 -19.55
N PRO A 657 11.17 -21.99 -20.66
CA PRO A 657 10.22 -22.36 -21.70
C PRO A 657 10.59 -23.67 -22.37
N THR A 658 9.57 -24.45 -22.71
CA THR A 658 9.71 -25.73 -23.43
C THR A 658 8.76 -25.76 -24.61
N PHE A 659 9.17 -26.48 -25.67
CA PHE A 659 8.33 -26.64 -26.86
C PHE A 659 7.05 -27.41 -26.54
N ALA A 660 5.93 -26.89 -27.03
CA ALA A 660 4.66 -27.62 -27.05
C ALA A 660 4.65 -28.70 -28.14
N SER A 661 3.76 -29.65 -28.02
CA SER A 661 3.62 -30.71 -29.06
C SER A 661 3.08 -30.18 -30.38
N THR A 662 2.44 -29.02 -30.38
CA THR A 662 1.89 -28.33 -31.55
C THR A 662 2.01 -26.83 -31.37
N ASN A 663 2.28 -26.11 -32.44
CA ASN A 663 2.35 -24.66 -32.44
C ASN A 663 0.97 -24.03 -32.17
N THR A 664 0.91 -22.98 -31.36
CA THR A 664 -0.32 -22.23 -31.13
C THR A 664 -0.39 -21.02 -32.08
N GLN A 665 -1.46 -20.93 -32.84
CA GLN A 665 -1.73 -19.80 -33.73
C GLN A 665 -2.13 -18.58 -32.92
N LEU A 666 -1.73 -17.39 -33.38
CA LEU A 666 -2.14 -16.12 -32.77
C LEU A 666 -3.66 -15.94 -32.90
N ALA A 667 -4.28 -15.31 -31.92
CA ALA A 667 -5.73 -15.09 -31.90
C ALA A 667 -6.07 -13.67 -31.42
N ILE A 668 -7.18 -13.12 -31.92
CA ILE A 668 -7.75 -11.87 -31.40
C ILE A 668 -8.15 -12.08 -29.94
N GLY A 669 -7.82 -11.14 -29.08
CA GLY A 669 -8.08 -11.21 -27.64
C GLY A 669 -7.02 -11.99 -26.86
N MET A 670 -5.90 -12.33 -27.50
CA MET A 670 -4.71 -12.89 -26.86
C MET A 670 -3.53 -11.95 -27.08
N ASP A 671 -2.96 -11.46 -26.01
CA ASP A 671 -1.72 -10.69 -26.08
C ASP A 671 -0.57 -11.66 -26.45
N ASN A 672 0.25 -11.30 -27.45
CA ASN A 672 1.20 -12.23 -28.04
C ASN A 672 2.54 -12.27 -27.28
N GLY A 673 2.78 -11.26 -26.45
CA GLY A 673 3.98 -11.10 -25.64
C GLY A 673 4.03 -9.71 -25.00
N LEU A 674 5.06 -9.48 -24.19
CA LEU A 674 5.33 -8.20 -23.56
C LEU A 674 6.77 -7.78 -23.82
N MET A 675 6.99 -6.55 -24.25
CA MET A 675 8.32 -5.97 -24.40
C MET A 675 8.87 -5.52 -23.03
N LEU A 676 10.19 -5.41 -22.90
CA LEU A 676 10.87 -5.01 -21.66
C LEU A 676 10.55 -3.59 -21.23
N ASN A 677 10.02 -2.75 -22.12
CA ASN A 677 9.49 -1.43 -21.80
C ASN A 677 8.01 -1.46 -21.34
N GLY A 678 7.46 -2.64 -21.08
CA GLY A 678 6.11 -2.80 -20.56
C GLY A 678 4.98 -2.68 -21.59
N VAL A 679 5.29 -2.54 -22.86
CA VAL A 679 4.29 -2.45 -23.93
C VAL A 679 4.00 -3.84 -24.50
N LYS A 680 2.73 -4.20 -24.56
CA LYS A 680 2.30 -5.48 -25.11
C LYS A 680 2.44 -5.56 -26.63
N ILE A 681 2.50 -6.78 -27.13
CA ILE A 681 2.48 -7.08 -28.55
C ILE A 681 1.08 -7.63 -28.93
N ASP A 682 0.45 -7.00 -29.91
CA ASP A 682 -0.81 -7.47 -30.50
C ASP A 682 -0.70 -7.37 -32.03
N LEU A 683 -0.33 -8.48 -32.66
CA LEU A 683 0.05 -8.52 -34.06
C LEU A 683 -1.15 -8.64 -35.02
N LEU A 684 -2.36 -8.85 -34.52
CA LEU A 684 -3.54 -9.08 -35.32
C LEU A 684 -4.49 -7.88 -35.32
N ALA A 685 -4.79 -7.32 -36.48
CA ALA A 685 -5.89 -6.38 -36.60
C ALA A 685 -7.24 -7.10 -36.50
N ALA A 686 -8.19 -6.57 -35.71
CA ALA A 686 -9.58 -7.04 -35.68
C ALA A 686 -10.37 -6.59 -36.93
N ALA A 687 -9.75 -6.64 -38.10
CA ALA A 687 -10.23 -6.10 -39.37
C ALA A 687 -10.13 -7.16 -40.49
N CYS A 688 -11.23 -7.38 -41.20
CA CYS A 688 -11.26 -8.32 -42.36
C CYS A 688 -12.03 -7.70 -43.54
N PHE A 689 -11.70 -8.14 -44.73
CA PHE A 689 -12.37 -7.73 -45.95
C PHE A 689 -13.88 -7.96 -45.87
N ARG A 690 -14.66 -6.91 -46.12
CA ARG A 690 -16.14 -6.88 -46.09
C ARG A 690 -16.73 -7.34 -44.74
N VAL A 691 -16.03 -7.11 -43.65
CA VAL A 691 -16.58 -7.31 -42.30
C VAL A 691 -16.69 -5.94 -41.60
N GLY A 692 -17.89 -5.59 -41.18
CA GLY A 692 -18.14 -4.31 -40.51
C GLY A 692 -17.69 -3.09 -41.32
N ASN A 693 -16.88 -2.24 -40.72
CA ASN A 693 -16.25 -1.09 -41.36
C ASN A 693 -14.86 -1.38 -41.93
N GLU A 694 -14.47 -2.63 -42.01
CA GLU A 694 -13.13 -3.11 -42.44
C GLU A 694 -11.97 -2.59 -41.56
N LYS A 695 -12.28 -2.08 -40.34
CA LYS A 695 -11.30 -1.61 -39.35
C LYS A 695 -11.44 -2.31 -38.01
N THR A 696 -12.66 -2.73 -37.66
CA THR A 696 -12.98 -3.38 -36.40
C THR A 696 -14.06 -4.44 -36.57
N GLY A 697 -14.20 -5.34 -35.60
CA GLY A 697 -15.31 -6.30 -35.48
C GLY A 697 -15.10 -7.64 -36.16
N CYS A 698 -13.91 -7.92 -36.73
CA CYS A 698 -13.59 -9.24 -37.27
C CYS A 698 -13.01 -10.16 -36.16
N GLY A 699 -13.90 -10.80 -35.40
CA GLY A 699 -13.51 -11.83 -34.41
C GLY A 699 -13.30 -13.24 -35.01
N ASP A 700 -13.75 -13.49 -36.25
CA ASP A 700 -13.64 -14.77 -36.89
C ASP A 700 -12.18 -15.06 -37.29
N MET A 701 -11.54 -16.00 -36.59
CA MET A 701 -10.14 -16.41 -36.84
C MET A 701 -9.97 -17.27 -38.08
N SER A 702 -11.05 -17.84 -38.57
CA SER A 702 -11.03 -18.62 -39.82
C SER A 702 -11.17 -17.77 -41.10
N ASN A 703 -11.44 -16.46 -40.95
CA ASN A 703 -11.49 -15.52 -42.06
C ASN A 703 -10.10 -15.32 -42.69
N PRO A 704 -9.89 -15.73 -43.94
CA PRO A 704 -8.56 -15.68 -44.57
C PRO A 704 -8.10 -14.29 -45.00
N TRP A 705 -9.03 -13.33 -45.03
CA TRP A 705 -8.77 -12.00 -45.58
C TRP A 705 -8.67 -10.97 -44.42
N ARG A 706 -7.86 -11.29 -43.41
CA ARG A 706 -7.52 -10.39 -42.33
C ARG A 706 -6.46 -9.38 -42.79
N PHE A 707 -6.75 -8.09 -42.66
CA PHE A 707 -5.82 -7.05 -43.06
C PHE A 707 -4.52 -7.13 -42.25
N ASP A 708 -3.40 -6.93 -42.96
CA ASP A 708 -2.11 -6.71 -42.31
C ASP A 708 -2.05 -5.25 -41.82
N PRO A 709 -1.88 -5.00 -40.50
CA PRO A 709 -1.83 -3.64 -39.97
C PRO A 709 -0.63 -2.84 -40.48
N MET A 710 0.43 -3.49 -40.90
CA MET A 710 1.66 -2.86 -41.41
C MET A 710 1.61 -2.53 -42.93
N PHE A 711 0.64 -3.03 -43.64
CA PHE A 711 0.52 -2.69 -45.08
C PHE A 711 -0.01 -1.23 -45.21
N PRO A 712 0.79 -0.28 -45.78
CA PRO A 712 0.51 1.17 -45.71
C PRO A 712 -0.86 1.57 -46.30
N ALA A 713 -1.32 0.89 -47.38
CA ALA A 713 -2.61 1.19 -47.99
C ALA A 713 -3.81 0.78 -47.12
N ASN A 714 -3.63 -0.07 -46.10
CA ASN A 714 -4.67 -0.45 -45.17
C ASN A 714 -5.02 0.68 -44.18
N GLY A 715 -4.15 1.68 -44.06
CA GLY A 715 -4.43 2.94 -43.36
C GLY A 715 -4.72 2.76 -41.89
N PHE A 716 -4.06 1.82 -41.21
CA PHE A 716 -3.94 1.83 -39.76
C PHE A 716 -2.99 2.96 -39.36
N ALA A 717 -3.39 3.76 -38.39
CA ALA A 717 -2.57 4.87 -37.92
C ALA A 717 -1.54 4.31 -36.91
N VAL A 718 -0.34 4.00 -37.41
CA VAL A 718 0.81 3.64 -36.56
C VAL A 718 1.80 4.79 -36.50
N ASP A 719 2.55 4.90 -35.40
CA ASP A 719 3.63 5.87 -35.23
C ASP A 719 4.97 5.37 -35.82
N SER A 720 6.05 6.10 -35.57
CA SER A 720 7.40 5.74 -36.03
C SER A 720 7.94 4.44 -35.42
N HIS A 721 7.28 3.94 -34.37
CA HIS A 721 7.62 2.72 -33.64
C HIS A 721 6.70 1.52 -33.96
N ASN A 722 5.88 1.64 -35.03
CA ASN A 722 4.97 0.60 -35.52
C ASN A 722 3.89 0.20 -34.48
N ALA A 723 3.42 1.15 -33.71
CA ALA A 723 2.43 0.96 -32.68
C ALA A 723 1.30 1.99 -32.75
N HIS A 724 0.19 1.73 -32.06
CA HIS A 724 -0.88 2.67 -31.86
C HIS A 724 -1.71 2.37 -30.61
N VAL A 725 -2.70 3.24 -30.30
CA VAL A 725 -3.57 3.10 -29.13
C VAL A 725 -4.92 2.50 -29.53
N GLN A 726 -5.32 1.42 -28.83
CA GLN A 726 -6.65 0.81 -28.93
C GLN A 726 -7.75 1.68 -28.33
N PRO A 727 -9.06 1.40 -28.61
CA PRO A 727 -10.16 2.10 -27.97
C PRO A 727 -10.18 2.01 -26.41
N SER A 728 -9.56 0.99 -25.85
CA SER A 728 -9.35 0.83 -24.40
C SER A 728 -8.26 1.75 -23.82
N GLY A 729 -7.57 2.53 -24.64
CA GLY A 729 -6.44 3.35 -24.22
C GLY A 729 -5.09 2.61 -24.19
N SER A 730 -5.04 1.33 -24.50
CA SER A 730 -3.81 0.54 -24.49
C SER A 730 -2.96 0.75 -25.72
N TYR A 731 -1.70 1.16 -25.53
CA TYR A 731 -0.68 1.21 -26.57
C TYR A 731 -0.10 -0.18 -26.84
N HIS A 732 0.17 -0.54 -28.10
CA HIS A 732 0.68 -1.88 -28.46
C HIS A 732 1.45 -1.86 -29.78
N TYR A 733 2.41 -2.76 -29.92
CA TYR A 733 3.22 -2.93 -31.10
C TYR A 733 2.59 -3.94 -32.10
N HIS A 734 2.65 -3.60 -33.38
CA HIS A 734 2.30 -4.49 -34.51
C HIS A 734 3.52 -5.02 -35.25
N ALA A 735 4.67 -4.34 -35.15
CA ALA A 735 5.91 -4.71 -35.82
C ALA A 735 7.11 -4.19 -35.03
N THR A 736 8.26 -4.08 -35.67
CA THR A 736 9.55 -3.65 -35.08
C THR A 736 9.42 -2.45 -34.15
N PRO A 737 9.70 -2.61 -32.85
CA PRO A 737 9.72 -1.49 -31.88
C PRO A 737 11.06 -0.75 -31.99
N ASN A 738 11.14 0.20 -32.92
CA ASN A 738 12.38 0.88 -33.32
C ASN A 738 13.15 1.57 -32.19
N ALA A 739 12.50 1.84 -31.04
CA ALA A 739 13.14 2.46 -29.89
C ALA A 739 13.86 1.47 -28.95
N LEU A 740 13.65 0.16 -29.09
CA LEU A 740 14.15 -0.79 -28.08
C LEU A 740 15.54 -1.36 -28.40
N PHE A 741 15.96 -1.31 -29.66
CA PHE A 741 17.28 -1.79 -30.09
C PHE A 741 17.73 -1.05 -31.37
N SER A 742 19.03 -1.12 -31.69
CA SER A 742 19.55 -0.51 -32.91
C SER A 742 19.30 -1.42 -34.13
N ALA A 743 18.35 -1.05 -34.96
CA ALA A 743 18.05 -1.74 -36.20
C ALA A 743 19.10 -1.47 -37.33
N GLU A 744 19.92 -0.40 -37.16
CA GLU A 744 20.88 0.06 -38.18
C GLU A 744 22.32 -0.39 -37.89
N THR A 745 22.65 -0.77 -36.68
CA THR A 745 24.01 -1.14 -36.28
C THR A 745 24.17 -2.65 -36.29
N ALA A 746 25.13 -3.17 -37.07
CA ALA A 746 25.46 -4.61 -37.15
C ALA A 746 26.15 -5.10 -35.88
N VAL A 747 25.41 -5.16 -34.81
CA VAL A 747 25.81 -5.73 -33.50
C VAL A 747 24.73 -6.74 -33.12
N GLU A 748 25.12 -7.87 -32.50
CA GLU A 748 24.17 -8.88 -32.05
C GLU A 748 23.09 -8.22 -31.18
N SER A 749 21.83 -8.43 -31.50
CA SER A 749 20.69 -7.80 -30.87
C SER A 749 20.46 -8.29 -29.43
N PRO A 750 20.01 -7.40 -28.55
CA PRO A 750 19.56 -7.79 -27.23
C PRO A 750 18.22 -8.58 -27.28
N VAL A 751 17.84 -9.16 -26.17
CA VAL A 751 16.45 -9.49 -25.88
C VAL A 751 15.69 -8.18 -25.62
N VAL A 752 14.57 -8.00 -26.30
CA VAL A 752 13.71 -6.82 -26.22
C VAL A 752 12.35 -7.10 -25.58
N GLY A 753 12.04 -8.37 -25.36
CA GLY A 753 10.79 -8.82 -24.76
C GLY A 753 10.72 -10.32 -24.60
N PHE A 754 9.58 -10.77 -24.12
CA PHE A 754 9.24 -12.19 -23.98
C PHE A 754 7.88 -12.48 -24.61
N ALA A 755 7.80 -13.55 -25.37
CA ALA A 755 6.54 -14.02 -25.94
C ALA A 755 5.65 -14.67 -24.86
N ALA A 756 4.37 -14.79 -25.14
CA ALA A 756 3.37 -15.36 -24.22
C ALA A 756 3.66 -16.81 -23.77
N ASP A 757 4.55 -17.52 -24.48
CA ASP A 757 5.02 -18.87 -24.18
C ASP A 757 6.37 -18.91 -23.44
N GLY A 758 6.91 -17.74 -23.08
CA GLY A 758 8.14 -17.60 -22.29
C GLY A 758 9.43 -17.54 -23.12
N PHE A 759 9.41 -17.81 -24.41
CA PHE A 759 10.61 -17.68 -25.23
C PHE A 759 10.98 -16.19 -25.41
N PRO A 760 12.30 -15.86 -25.41
CA PRO A 760 12.76 -14.48 -25.63
C PRO A 760 12.47 -14.00 -27.06
N ILE A 761 12.31 -12.68 -27.18
CA ILE A 761 12.21 -11.95 -28.44
C ILE A 761 13.49 -11.16 -28.62
N PHE A 762 14.29 -11.50 -29.60
CA PHE A 762 15.51 -10.79 -29.96
C PHE A 762 15.22 -9.69 -30.98
N GLY A 763 16.06 -8.68 -31.04
CA GLY A 763 16.07 -7.75 -32.15
C GLY A 763 16.49 -8.44 -33.46
N SER A 764 16.85 -7.67 -34.50
CA SER A 764 17.02 -8.19 -35.84
C SER A 764 18.36 -8.86 -36.13
N TRP A 765 19.42 -8.56 -35.38
CA TRP A 765 20.79 -8.98 -35.71
C TRP A 765 21.24 -10.19 -34.88
N PHE A 766 21.87 -11.16 -35.54
CA PHE A 766 22.45 -12.34 -34.89
C PHE A 766 23.83 -12.67 -35.47
N ASN A 767 24.59 -13.47 -34.74
CA ASN A 767 25.91 -13.93 -35.19
C ASN A 767 25.78 -15.23 -35.97
N ASP A 768 25.94 -15.13 -37.27
CA ASP A 768 25.99 -16.28 -38.15
C ASP A 768 27.47 -16.71 -38.37
N ASN A 769 27.95 -17.60 -37.50
CA ASN A 769 29.29 -18.18 -37.58
C ASN A 769 30.42 -17.13 -37.66
N GLY A 770 30.30 -16.04 -36.92
CA GLY A 770 31.27 -14.96 -36.85
C GLY A 770 30.95 -13.74 -37.72
N ILE A 771 29.86 -13.76 -38.45
CA ILE A 771 29.35 -12.67 -39.25
C ILE A 771 28.04 -12.18 -38.64
N VAL A 772 28.00 -10.93 -38.18
CA VAL A 772 26.76 -10.33 -37.66
C VAL A 772 25.93 -9.82 -38.84
N ARG A 773 24.74 -10.36 -38.99
CA ARG A 773 23.78 -10.01 -40.05
C ARG A 773 22.35 -10.06 -39.53
N LYS A 774 21.40 -9.45 -40.26
CA LYS A 774 19.98 -9.53 -39.91
C LYS A 774 19.43 -10.92 -40.17
N ALA A 775 18.49 -11.35 -39.34
CA ALA A 775 17.69 -12.53 -39.53
C ALA A 775 16.67 -12.30 -40.64
N GLU A 776 16.55 -13.23 -41.55
CA GLU A 776 15.62 -13.19 -42.67
C GLU A 776 14.41 -14.10 -42.39
N SER A 777 13.20 -13.55 -42.57
CA SER A 777 11.97 -14.33 -42.46
C SER A 777 11.86 -15.33 -43.60
N SER A 778 11.37 -16.53 -43.32
CA SER A 778 11.04 -17.55 -44.35
C SER A 778 9.64 -17.36 -44.96
N TYR A 779 8.99 -16.23 -44.66
CA TYR A 779 7.73 -15.86 -45.31
C TYR A 779 7.97 -14.97 -46.51
N HIS A 780 7.22 -15.23 -47.61
CA HIS A 780 7.23 -14.41 -48.82
C HIS A 780 5.81 -14.27 -49.39
N LEU A 781 5.60 -13.28 -50.24
CA LEU A 781 4.32 -13.14 -50.94
C LEU A 781 4.06 -14.32 -51.88
N LYS A 782 2.83 -14.84 -51.83
CA LYS A 782 2.32 -15.80 -52.80
C LYS A 782 2.34 -15.21 -54.20
N SER A 783 2.57 -16.05 -55.21
CA SER A 783 2.53 -15.64 -56.58
C SER A 783 1.12 -15.73 -57.20
N GLY A 784 0.78 -14.79 -58.09
CA GLY A 784 -0.49 -14.79 -58.84
C GLY A 784 -1.66 -14.11 -58.16
N THR A 785 -2.87 -14.47 -58.57
CA THR A 785 -4.12 -13.85 -58.15
C THR A 785 -4.70 -14.60 -56.94
N ARG A 786 -5.31 -13.88 -55.98
CA ARG A 786 -5.94 -14.45 -54.80
C ARG A 786 -6.96 -15.52 -55.14
N ILE A 787 -6.82 -16.71 -54.56
CA ILE A 787 -7.68 -17.87 -54.80
C ILE A 787 -8.89 -17.78 -53.85
N ALA A 788 -10.08 -18.04 -54.43
CA ALA A 788 -11.32 -18.02 -53.67
C ALA A 788 -11.34 -19.06 -52.54
N VAL A 789 -11.73 -18.65 -51.35
CA VAL A 789 -11.94 -19.50 -50.17
C VAL A 789 -13.45 -19.64 -49.92
N SER A 790 -13.93 -20.89 -49.87
CA SER A 790 -15.34 -21.18 -49.65
C SER A 790 -15.85 -20.56 -48.35
N GLY A 791 -16.99 -19.87 -48.44
CA GLY A 791 -17.64 -19.24 -47.28
C GLY A 791 -17.21 -17.79 -47.01
N TYR A 792 -16.19 -17.27 -47.73
CA TYR A 792 -15.68 -15.91 -47.54
C TYR A 792 -15.66 -15.10 -48.86
N PRO A 793 -16.07 -13.83 -48.87
CA PRO A 793 -15.88 -12.94 -50.00
C PRO A 793 -14.39 -12.82 -50.32
N THR A 794 -13.98 -13.03 -51.57
CA THR A 794 -12.58 -12.98 -51.99
C THR A 794 -12.23 -11.57 -52.49
N PRO A 795 -11.19 -10.91 -51.95
CA PRO A 795 -10.71 -9.64 -52.49
C PRO A 795 -10.11 -9.86 -53.90
N ALA A 796 -10.39 -8.92 -54.79
CA ALA A 796 -9.81 -8.96 -56.15
C ALA A 796 -8.31 -8.59 -56.12
N GLY A 797 -7.59 -8.98 -57.16
CA GLY A 797 -6.18 -8.65 -57.37
C GLY A 797 -5.20 -9.76 -56.96
N ASN A 798 -3.93 -9.44 -57.12
CA ASN A 798 -2.83 -10.32 -56.80
C ASN A 798 -2.52 -10.30 -55.29
N TYR A 799 -1.78 -11.28 -54.80
CA TYR A 799 -1.18 -11.26 -53.47
C TYR A 799 -0.17 -10.12 -53.41
N ASP A 800 -0.46 -9.09 -52.64
CA ASP A 800 0.33 -7.85 -52.57
C ASP A 800 0.73 -7.44 -51.14
N GLY A 801 0.34 -8.26 -50.15
CA GLY A 801 0.60 -7.98 -48.75
C GLY A 801 -0.54 -7.25 -47.98
N THR A 802 -1.63 -6.93 -48.67
CA THR A 802 -2.82 -6.31 -48.06
C THR A 802 -3.36 -7.16 -46.91
N TYR A 803 -3.34 -8.47 -47.05
CA TYR A 803 -3.86 -9.43 -46.09
C TYR A 803 -2.75 -10.35 -45.61
N ARG A 804 -2.81 -10.75 -44.35
CA ARG A 804 -1.86 -11.74 -43.79
C ARG A 804 -1.83 -13.05 -44.56
N GLN A 805 -2.92 -13.45 -45.18
CA GLN A 805 -3.01 -14.64 -46.03
C GLN A 805 -2.35 -14.49 -47.42
N ASP A 806 -1.90 -13.30 -47.74
CA ASP A 806 -1.12 -13.05 -48.98
C ASP A 806 0.29 -13.65 -48.87
N TYR A 807 0.75 -13.93 -47.69
CA TYR A 807 2.06 -14.53 -47.42
C TYR A 807 1.97 -16.05 -47.26
N GLU A 808 3.06 -16.74 -47.60
CA GLU A 808 3.27 -18.15 -47.37
C GLU A 808 4.65 -18.42 -46.79
N TYR A 809 4.72 -19.41 -45.93
CA TYR A 809 5.96 -19.90 -45.36
C TYR A 809 6.58 -20.94 -46.30
N THR A 810 7.90 -20.86 -46.52
CA THR A 810 8.70 -21.88 -47.23
C THR A 810 9.95 -22.20 -46.43
N ASP A 811 10.06 -23.45 -46.01
CA ASP A 811 11.21 -23.91 -45.22
C ASP A 811 12.52 -23.68 -45.93
N GLY A 812 13.50 -23.03 -45.24
CA GLY A 812 14.81 -22.71 -45.82
C GLY A 812 14.81 -21.56 -46.84
N PHE A 813 13.72 -20.78 -46.98
CA PHE A 813 13.71 -19.57 -47.81
C PHE A 813 14.49 -18.43 -47.11
N GLY A 814 14.35 -18.29 -45.81
CA GLY A 814 15.14 -17.44 -44.92
C GLY A 814 15.77 -18.26 -43.76
N ASP A 815 16.10 -17.61 -42.67
CA ASP A 815 16.75 -18.22 -41.48
C ASP A 815 15.74 -18.83 -40.51
N LEU A 816 14.52 -18.27 -40.49
CA LEU A 816 13.57 -18.47 -39.42
C LEU A 816 12.52 -19.53 -39.75
N ASP A 817 12.06 -20.24 -38.74
CA ASP A 817 10.99 -21.24 -38.86
C ASP A 817 9.59 -20.57 -39.06
N GLU A 818 8.53 -21.39 -39.15
CA GLU A 818 7.17 -20.92 -39.40
C GLU A 818 6.59 -20.01 -38.27
N CYS A 819 7.21 -20.02 -37.12
CA CYS A 819 6.85 -19.11 -36.02
C CYS A 819 7.72 -17.84 -35.93
N ASN A 820 8.63 -17.67 -36.88
CA ASN A 820 9.61 -16.58 -36.96
C ASN A 820 10.68 -16.66 -35.85
N GLY A 821 11.08 -17.86 -35.50
CA GLY A 821 12.09 -18.16 -34.50
C GLY A 821 13.22 -19.04 -35.02
N MET A 822 14.32 -19.06 -34.31
CA MET A 822 15.45 -19.96 -34.53
C MET A 822 16.26 -20.19 -33.26
N GLN A 823 17.16 -21.14 -33.29
CA GLN A 823 18.09 -21.40 -32.18
C GLN A 823 19.43 -20.69 -32.44
N VAL A 824 19.81 -19.82 -31.52
CA VAL A 824 21.09 -19.11 -31.52
C VAL A 824 21.77 -19.32 -30.17
N ASN A 825 23.04 -19.75 -30.18
CA ASN A 825 23.83 -20.01 -28.96
C ASN A 825 23.17 -21.01 -28.01
N GLY A 826 22.40 -21.97 -28.55
CA GLY A 826 21.68 -22.98 -27.75
C GLY A 826 20.37 -22.51 -27.13
N ILE A 827 19.93 -21.30 -27.42
CA ILE A 827 18.66 -20.72 -26.93
C ILE A 827 17.73 -20.54 -28.13
N TYR A 828 16.52 -21.07 -28.08
CA TYR A 828 15.47 -20.74 -29.03
C TYR A 828 14.83 -19.40 -28.65
N GLY A 829 14.60 -18.53 -29.66
CA GLY A 829 13.87 -17.28 -29.51
C GLY A 829 13.29 -16.80 -30.82
N TYR A 830 12.35 -15.87 -30.71
CA TYR A 830 11.75 -15.17 -31.86
C TYR A 830 12.66 -14.02 -32.28
N PHE A 831 12.71 -13.71 -33.55
CA PHE A 831 13.53 -12.63 -34.09
C PHE A 831 12.67 -11.58 -34.78
N ILE A 832 12.95 -10.29 -34.49
CA ILE A 832 12.33 -9.18 -35.19
C ILE A 832 12.88 -9.13 -36.61
N THR A 833 12.00 -9.04 -37.63
CA THR A 833 12.35 -8.99 -39.04
C THR A 833 11.80 -7.76 -39.72
N ASP A 834 12.47 -7.30 -40.78
CA ASP A 834 12.03 -6.16 -41.60
C ASP A 834 10.79 -6.51 -42.45
N THR A 835 10.46 -7.79 -42.57
CA THR A 835 9.36 -8.30 -43.40
C THR A 835 8.40 -9.15 -42.55
N PHE A 836 7.21 -9.41 -43.09
CA PHE A 836 6.22 -10.29 -42.46
C PHE A 836 6.84 -11.61 -41.94
N PRO A 837 6.50 -12.08 -40.75
CA PRO A 837 5.44 -11.62 -39.84
C PRO A 837 5.92 -10.60 -38.81
N PHE A 838 7.05 -9.96 -39.00
CA PHE A 838 7.69 -8.89 -38.26
C PHE A 838 8.22 -9.29 -36.87
N ILE A 839 7.47 -10.00 -36.02
CA ILE A 839 7.91 -10.44 -34.69
C ILE A 839 7.63 -11.95 -34.53
N ILE A 840 6.37 -12.33 -34.40
CA ILE A 840 5.93 -13.70 -34.10
C ILE A 840 4.92 -14.16 -35.16
N GLY A 841 5.13 -15.33 -35.74
CA GLY A 841 4.19 -15.96 -36.66
C GLY A 841 3.17 -16.87 -35.95
N CYS A 842 3.65 -17.61 -34.96
CA CYS A 842 2.91 -18.48 -34.03
C CYS A 842 3.74 -18.71 -32.78
N LEU A 843 3.18 -19.36 -31.73
CA LEU A 843 3.88 -19.67 -30.50
C LEU A 843 4.29 -21.13 -30.45
N LYS A 844 5.56 -21.41 -30.16
CA LYS A 844 6.17 -22.76 -30.12
C LYS A 844 6.02 -23.44 -28.77
N GLY A 845 5.90 -22.66 -27.71
CA GLY A 845 5.79 -23.12 -26.32
C GLY A 845 4.37 -23.16 -25.81
N GLN A 846 4.26 -23.43 -24.50
CA GLN A 846 2.99 -23.43 -23.81
C GLN A 846 2.68 -22.00 -23.32
N ILE A 847 1.54 -21.46 -23.73
CA ILE A 847 1.11 -20.11 -23.38
C ILE A 847 0.68 -20.06 -21.93
N ASP A 848 1.15 -19.03 -21.21
CA ASP A 848 0.66 -18.75 -19.88
C ASP A 848 -0.76 -18.18 -19.93
N PRO A 849 -1.69 -18.62 -19.04
CA PRO A 849 -3.07 -18.12 -19.00
C PRO A 849 -3.21 -16.61 -18.80
N SER A 850 -2.21 -15.93 -18.22
CA SER A 850 -2.23 -14.48 -17.99
C SER A 850 -2.25 -13.65 -19.29
N PHE A 851 -1.94 -14.25 -20.44
CA PHE A 851 -2.00 -13.59 -21.75
C PHE A 851 -3.36 -13.77 -22.50
N ARG A 852 -4.40 -14.27 -21.82
CA ARG A 852 -5.72 -14.57 -22.42
C ARG A 852 -6.84 -13.81 -21.77
#